data_bddf303cd4efb84a6c36a3a868b81454
#
_entry.id   bddf303cd4efb84a6c36a3a868b81454
#
_cell.length_a   1.000
_cell.length_b   1.000
_cell.length_c   1.000
_cell.angle_alpha   90.00
_cell.angle_beta   90.00
_cell.angle_gamma   90.00
#
_symmetry.space_group_name_H-M   'P 1'
#
loop_
_entity.id
_entity.type
_entity.pdbx_description
1 polymer ?
#
loop_
_entity_poly.entity_id
_entity_poly.type
_entity_poly.pdbx_seq_one_letter_code
_entity_poly.pdbx_strand_id
1 'polypeptide(L)'
;MQWVSRHGVAYRVVVPPHRTGRVHPRRPFREHSDLTETMTVERYNPKEAEPKWQAIWEERGIFRTRNDDPRDTYYVLEMFPYPSGRIHMGHVRNYTMGDVVARFMRAKGYNVLHPMGWDAFGMPAENAAMANKVHPKEWTYANIATMRAQLKSMGLSLDWSREIATCDPSYYRHQQKMFLDFFRAGLVDRKTAKVNWDPVDQTVLANEQVIDGRGWRSGALVEQRELTQWFFKITAFADDLLASLDRLERWPEKVRLMQKNWIGRSEGLLVRFALDKATTPNGESELEIYTTRPDTLFGARFMAVAPDHPLARAAAKTNPELAAFIEECKRTGTAAELIEKAEKKGYDTGIRAIHPFDPDWKLPVYVANFILMEYGTGAIFGCPAHDQRDLDFVNTYGLGVTPVVCPPGQDPATFTITDTAYDGEGTLINSRFLDGMTVAEAKEEVARRLEAEMRDGRPVAQRRVNFRLRDWGISRQRYWGCPIPIIHCDDCGAVPVPDDQLPVVLPDDVDFDKPGNPLDRHPTWKHVPCPRCAKPARRETDTMDTFVDSSWYYARFTDPHLEDRPTNREVVDRWLPVDQYIGGIEHAILHLLYSRFFARAMKATGHLGHDEPFAGLFTQGMVVHETYRDASGAWVQPADVRIENEGGVRKAFHIRTGEPITIGSIEKMSKSKKNTIDPDEIIGTYGADTARWFMLSDSPPERDVIWTEEGVQGAHRFVQRLWRLIGEVVAVTDDAADGSAETTLDEASLALRKATHRALASVEEDILKLRFNRCVAQIYELSNALQAALNGIRNGDPPSADMRFALREAASILVQIVAPMMPHLAEECWKVLGFETLVAETHWPKADKSLLVEDVITLPVQVNGKKRADVTVPRDADNAAVEAAVLALEAVQRATEGRPIRKVIVVPQRIVNVVA
;
A
#
# COMPACT_ATOMS: atom_id res chain seq x y z
N MET A 1 30.23 57.40 -6.45
CA MET A 1 30.91 57.34 -7.76
C MET A 1 30.25 56.23 -8.52
N GLN A 2 29.31 56.55 -9.38
CA GLN A 2 29.48 56.67 -10.85
C GLN A 2 29.71 55.25 -11.43
N TRP A 3 28.97 54.73 -12.37
CA TRP A 3 28.05 55.10 -13.47
C TRP A 3 27.83 53.81 -14.21
N VAL A 4 26.88 53.43 -15.04
CA VAL A 4 25.90 53.98 -16.00
C VAL A 4 25.06 52.81 -16.54
N SER A 5 23.74 52.81 -16.51
CA SER A 5 22.73 53.09 -17.51
C SER A 5 22.90 52.40 -18.90
N ARG A 6 21.85 51.72 -19.39
CA ARG A 6 20.81 52.10 -20.34
C ARG A 6 20.14 50.80 -20.92
N HIS A 7 18.90 50.63 -21.06
CA HIS A 7 17.95 51.20 -22.04
C HIS A 7 16.49 51.01 -21.58
N GLY A 8 15.73 52.09 -21.63
CA GLY A 8 14.31 52.12 -21.37
C GLY A 8 13.50 51.98 -22.67
N VAL A 9 12.29 51.46 -22.54
CA VAL A 9 11.19 51.67 -23.47
C VAL A 9 9.97 52.04 -22.64
N ALA A 10 9.50 53.28 -22.85
CA ALA A 10 8.30 53.81 -22.23
C ALA A 10 7.08 53.45 -23.05
N TYR A 11 6.06 52.85 -22.43
CA TYR A 11 4.72 52.78 -23.02
C TYR A 11 3.80 53.81 -22.40
N ARG A 12 3.24 54.63 -23.26
CA ARG A 12 2.30 55.72 -22.99
C ARG A 12 0.92 55.13 -22.75
N VAL A 13 0.40 55.29 -21.53
CA VAL A 13 -1.00 55.00 -21.21
C VAL A 13 -1.84 56.16 -21.77
N VAL A 14 -2.76 55.84 -22.69
CA VAL A 14 -3.79 56.75 -23.19
C VAL A 14 -5.12 56.38 -22.47
N VAL A 15 -5.59 57.29 -21.63
CA VAL A 15 -6.89 57.27 -20.98
C VAL A 15 -7.88 57.99 -21.92
N PRO A 16 -9.01 57.37 -22.34
CA PRO A 16 -10.08 58.11 -23.03
C PRO A 16 -11.10 58.66 -22.03
N PRO A 17 -11.73 59.84 -22.34
CA PRO A 17 -12.53 60.61 -21.42
C PRO A 17 -13.95 60.08 -21.25
N HIS A 18 -14.52 60.34 -20.06
CA HIS A 18 -15.95 60.18 -19.69
C HIS A 18 -16.90 60.75 -20.70
N ARG A 19 -17.88 59.97 -21.12
CA ARG A 19 -19.12 60.49 -21.75
C ARG A 19 -20.32 60.13 -20.92
N THR A 20 -21.03 61.20 -20.59
CA THR A 20 -22.30 61.31 -19.91
C THR A 20 -23.44 60.70 -20.71
N GLY A 21 -24.44 60.24 -20.04
CA GLY A 21 -25.61 59.46 -20.43
C GLY A 21 -26.46 59.98 -21.56
N ARG A 22 -27.09 59.04 -22.24
CA ARG A 22 -28.37 59.22 -22.89
C ARG A 22 -29.26 58.01 -22.66
N VAL A 23 -30.42 58.22 -22.11
CA VAL A 23 -31.55 57.30 -22.02
C VAL A 23 -32.06 57.05 -23.45
N HIS A 24 -32.21 55.79 -23.85
CA HIS A 24 -32.95 55.44 -25.06
C HIS A 24 -34.13 54.51 -24.73
N PRO A 25 -35.24 54.66 -25.53
CA PRO A 25 -36.55 54.16 -25.10
C PRO A 25 -36.72 52.63 -25.40
N ARG A 26 -37.64 52.05 -24.60
CA ARG A 26 -38.12 50.67 -24.73
C ARG A 26 -38.54 50.34 -26.19
N ARG A 27 -38.03 49.23 -26.75
CA ARG A 27 -38.56 48.58 -27.94
C ARG A 27 -39.72 47.67 -27.61
N PRO A 28 -40.72 47.55 -28.49
CA PRO A 28 -41.95 46.81 -28.21
C PRO A 28 -41.74 45.29 -28.34
N PHE A 29 -42.56 44.54 -27.62
CA PHE A 29 -42.76 43.10 -27.71
C PHE A 29 -42.79 42.61 -29.17
N ARG A 30 -41.95 41.56 -29.46
CA ARG A 30 -42.14 40.74 -30.63
C ARG A 30 -42.96 39.51 -30.27
N GLU A 31 -43.96 39.29 -31.10
CA GLU A 31 -44.90 38.18 -31.03
C GLU A 31 -44.19 36.82 -31.18
N HIS A 32 -44.75 35.86 -30.50
CA HIS A 32 -44.42 34.43 -30.54
C HIS A 32 -44.61 33.89 -31.96
N SER A 33 -43.53 33.52 -32.62
CA SER A 33 -43.50 32.47 -33.62
C SER A 33 -42.06 31.97 -33.79
N ASP A 34 -41.94 30.65 -33.76
CA ASP A 34 -40.74 29.80 -33.91
C ASP A 34 -39.98 29.42 -32.64
N LEU A 35 -40.68 28.59 -31.81
CA LEU A 35 -40.05 27.74 -30.83
C LEU A 35 -39.61 26.41 -31.49
N THR A 36 -38.61 26.44 -32.33
CA THR A 36 -37.86 25.25 -32.82
C THR A 36 -36.42 25.59 -33.25
N GLU A 37 -35.78 26.48 -32.56
CA GLU A 37 -34.30 26.41 -32.53
C GLU A 37 -33.93 25.48 -31.34
N THR A 38 -33.61 24.22 -31.65
CA THR A 38 -32.87 23.34 -30.76
C THR A 38 -31.61 24.07 -30.31
N MET A 39 -31.64 24.61 -29.07
CA MET A 39 -30.41 25.06 -28.44
C MET A 39 -29.46 23.85 -28.45
N THR A 40 -28.51 23.83 -29.35
CA THR A 40 -27.39 22.91 -29.34
C THR A 40 -26.57 23.28 -28.10
N VAL A 41 -26.81 22.59 -27.01
CA VAL A 41 -25.97 22.70 -25.81
C VAL A 41 -24.55 22.40 -26.27
N GLU A 42 -23.69 23.40 -26.21
CA GLU A 42 -22.29 23.25 -26.56
C GLU A 42 -21.67 22.12 -25.77
N ARG A 43 -20.85 21.30 -26.40
CA ARG A 43 -20.21 20.16 -25.70
C ARG A 43 -19.28 20.67 -24.63
N TYR A 44 -19.23 19.97 -23.49
CA TYR A 44 -18.21 20.23 -22.48
C TYR A 44 -16.80 20.10 -23.07
N ASN A 45 -16.01 21.16 -22.94
CA ASN A 45 -14.64 21.22 -23.44
C ASN A 45 -13.64 21.15 -22.27
N PRO A 46 -13.07 20.00 -21.96
CA PRO A 46 -12.12 19.87 -20.87
C PRO A 46 -10.85 20.71 -21.08
N LYS A 47 -10.44 20.95 -22.34
CA LYS A 47 -9.23 21.74 -22.64
C LYS A 47 -9.34 23.21 -22.23
N GLU A 48 -10.53 23.72 -22.11
CA GLU A 48 -10.79 25.10 -21.64
C GLU A 48 -11.17 25.12 -20.15
N ALA A 49 -12.02 24.19 -19.73
CA ALA A 49 -12.56 24.16 -18.39
C ALA A 49 -11.50 23.76 -17.34
N GLU A 50 -10.72 22.70 -17.57
CA GLU A 50 -9.78 22.16 -16.59
C GLU A 50 -8.69 23.17 -16.19
N PRO A 51 -7.93 23.75 -17.13
CA PRO A 51 -6.92 24.75 -16.79
C PRO A 51 -7.50 25.99 -16.10
N LYS A 52 -8.70 26.42 -16.51
CA LYS A 52 -9.40 27.56 -15.91
C LYS A 52 -9.67 27.32 -14.41
N TRP A 53 -10.23 26.17 -14.07
CA TRP A 53 -10.57 25.88 -12.68
C TRP A 53 -9.35 25.63 -11.81
N GLN A 54 -8.34 24.95 -12.35
CA GLN A 54 -7.05 24.76 -11.67
C GLN A 54 -6.41 26.11 -11.29
N ALA A 55 -6.42 27.07 -12.22
CA ALA A 55 -5.89 28.42 -11.97
C ALA A 55 -6.70 29.16 -10.89
N ILE A 56 -8.03 29.05 -10.90
CA ILE A 56 -8.92 29.69 -9.90
C ILE A 56 -8.69 29.08 -8.51
N TRP A 57 -8.57 27.75 -8.41
CA TRP A 57 -8.30 27.09 -7.12
C TRP A 57 -6.92 27.47 -6.55
N GLU A 58 -5.89 27.57 -7.42
CA GLU A 58 -4.54 27.98 -7.01
C GLU A 58 -4.51 29.46 -6.56
N GLU A 59 -5.11 30.37 -7.31
CA GLU A 59 -5.22 31.81 -6.98
C GLU A 59 -5.92 32.03 -5.65
N ARG A 60 -7.04 31.33 -5.42
CA ARG A 60 -7.79 31.43 -4.14
C ARG A 60 -7.14 30.66 -3.00
N GLY A 61 -6.18 29.79 -3.25
CA GLY A 61 -5.51 28.96 -2.24
C GLY A 61 -6.46 28.02 -1.51
N ILE A 62 -7.47 27.47 -2.21
CA ILE A 62 -8.57 26.66 -1.64
C ILE A 62 -8.05 25.44 -0.90
N PHE A 63 -6.97 24.84 -1.39
CA PHE A 63 -6.43 23.59 -0.85
C PHE A 63 -5.27 23.80 0.13
N ARG A 64 -4.96 25.06 0.48
CA ARG A 64 -3.92 25.36 1.46
C ARG A 64 -4.37 24.97 2.87
N THR A 65 -3.53 24.23 3.55
CA THR A 65 -3.73 23.77 4.93
C THR A 65 -3.14 24.77 5.92
N ARG A 66 -3.87 25.06 6.98
CA ARG A 66 -3.40 25.98 8.04
C ARG A 66 -3.27 25.23 9.36
N ASN A 67 -2.13 25.35 10.01
CA ASN A 67 -1.90 24.73 11.32
C ASN A 67 -2.64 25.46 12.47
N ASP A 68 -3.04 26.70 12.26
CA ASP A 68 -3.80 27.55 13.23
C ASP A 68 -5.34 27.49 13.02
N ASP A 69 -5.83 26.68 12.07
CA ASP A 69 -7.26 26.51 11.82
C ASP A 69 -7.93 25.75 12.99
N PRO A 70 -9.01 26.30 13.60
CA PRO A 70 -9.65 25.67 14.75
C PRO A 70 -10.52 24.46 14.42
N ARG A 71 -10.81 24.19 13.13
CA ARG A 71 -11.61 23.03 12.72
C ARG A 71 -10.91 21.74 13.05
N ASP A 72 -11.69 20.66 13.17
CA ASP A 72 -11.14 19.31 13.29
C ASP A 72 -10.26 18.99 12.09
N THR A 73 -9.16 18.31 12.36
CA THR A 73 -8.16 17.94 11.35
C THR A 73 -8.52 16.64 10.67
N TYR A 74 -8.16 16.50 9.40
CA TYR A 74 -8.19 15.25 8.67
C TYR A 74 -6.99 15.16 7.73
N TYR A 75 -6.16 14.15 7.90
CA TYR A 75 -4.95 13.97 7.12
C TYR A 75 -5.12 12.84 6.12
N VAL A 76 -5.16 13.18 4.83
CA VAL A 76 -5.12 12.22 3.71
C VAL A 76 -3.72 12.23 3.12
N LEU A 77 -3.17 11.05 2.91
CA LEU A 77 -1.84 10.92 2.34
C LEU A 77 -1.76 9.68 1.44
N GLU A 78 -1.25 9.84 0.26
CA GLU A 78 -0.82 8.76 -0.60
C GLU A 78 0.68 8.55 -0.47
N MET A 79 1.12 7.32 -0.75
CA MET A 79 2.56 7.07 -0.90
C MET A 79 3.10 7.98 -1.99
N PHE A 80 4.06 8.85 -1.61
CA PHE A 80 4.61 9.83 -2.52
C PHE A 80 5.46 9.17 -3.61
N PRO A 81 5.54 9.78 -4.81
CA PRO A 81 6.14 9.12 -5.95
C PRO A 81 7.65 9.26 -5.93
N TYR A 82 8.29 8.28 -6.56
CA TYR A 82 9.68 8.32 -6.91
C TYR A 82 9.86 9.07 -8.25
N PRO A 83 10.69 10.13 -8.34
CA PRO A 83 10.80 10.95 -9.57
C PRO A 83 11.65 10.24 -10.65
N SER A 84 11.10 9.18 -11.24
CA SER A 84 11.77 8.33 -12.23
C SER A 84 11.41 8.66 -13.69
N GLY A 85 10.91 9.86 -13.98
CA GLY A 85 10.54 10.34 -15.30
C GLY A 85 9.13 10.91 -15.36
N ARG A 86 8.15 10.16 -15.86
CA ARG A 86 6.75 10.58 -16.00
C ARG A 86 5.85 9.76 -15.07
N ILE A 87 4.70 10.32 -14.68
CA ILE A 87 3.66 9.54 -14.00
C ILE A 87 3.12 8.44 -14.92
N HIS A 88 2.46 7.46 -14.36
CA HIS A 88 1.76 6.38 -15.07
C HIS A 88 0.34 6.22 -14.52
N MET A 89 -0.48 5.41 -15.19
CA MET A 89 -1.90 5.25 -14.82
C MET A 89 -2.11 4.72 -13.38
N GLY A 90 -1.14 4.03 -12.80
CA GLY A 90 -1.17 3.66 -11.38
C GLY A 90 -1.11 4.87 -10.44
N HIS A 91 -0.34 5.92 -10.79
CA HIS A 91 -0.35 7.19 -10.06
C HIS A 91 -1.72 7.89 -10.21
N VAL A 92 -2.26 7.93 -11.44
CA VAL A 92 -3.61 8.51 -11.68
C VAL A 92 -4.64 7.85 -10.77
N ARG A 93 -4.63 6.52 -10.67
CA ARG A 93 -5.53 5.77 -9.79
C ARG A 93 -5.33 6.10 -8.31
N ASN A 94 -4.10 5.99 -7.82
CA ASN A 94 -3.77 6.18 -6.42
C ASN A 94 -4.17 7.58 -5.93
N TYR A 95 -3.70 8.61 -6.63
CA TYR A 95 -3.93 10.01 -6.25
C TYR A 95 -5.38 10.46 -6.46
N THR A 96 -6.09 9.89 -7.45
CA THR A 96 -7.53 10.15 -7.59
C THR A 96 -8.31 9.63 -6.39
N MET A 97 -7.99 8.46 -5.85
CA MET A 97 -8.68 7.91 -4.68
C MET A 97 -8.50 8.78 -3.44
N GLY A 98 -7.28 9.21 -3.15
CA GLY A 98 -6.99 10.10 -2.03
C GLY A 98 -7.63 11.48 -2.23
N ASP A 99 -7.60 12.01 -3.45
CA ASP A 99 -8.22 13.30 -3.76
C ASP A 99 -9.74 13.29 -3.54
N VAL A 100 -10.43 12.17 -3.87
CA VAL A 100 -11.86 12.02 -3.55
C VAL A 100 -12.11 12.14 -2.05
N VAL A 101 -11.30 11.45 -1.23
CA VAL A 101 -11.41 11.51 0.23
C VAL A 101 -11.11 12.93 0.72
N ALA A 102 -10.05 13.56 0.23
CA ALA A 102 -9.63 14.90 0.65
C ALA A 102 -10.72 15.95 0.35
N ARG A 103 -11.29 15.94 -0.87
CA ARG A 103 -12.37 16.85 -1.26
C ARG A 103 -13.64 16.60 -0.45
N PHE A 104 -14.01 15.33 -0.26
CA PHE A 104 -15.15 14.95 0.55
C PHE A 104 -15.02 15.42 2.00
N MET A 105 -13.87 15.17 2.65
CA MET A 105 -13.64 15.58 4.04
C MET A 105 -13.59 17.10 4.17
N ARG A 106 -13.08 17.82 3.18
CA ARG A 106 -13.14 19.28 3.13
C ARG A 106 -14.60 19.79 3.07
N ALA A 107 -15.43 19.18 2.21
CA ALA A 107 -16.85 19.48 2.13
C ALA A 107 -17.60 19.12 3.43
N LYS A 108 -17.13 18.10 4.17
CA LYS A 108 -17.65 17.78 5.53
C LYS A 108 -17.25 18.82 6.59
N GLY A 109 -16.40 19.81 6.26
CA GLY A 109 -16.01 20.91 7.12
C GLY A 109 -14.69 20.71 7.88
N TYR A 110 -13.91 19.67 7.58
CA TYR A 110 -12.59 19.46 8.18
C TYR A 110 -11.54 20.43 7.64
N ASN A 111 -10.53 20.72 8.46
CA ASN A 111 -9.26 21.24 8.00
C ASN A 111 -8.45 20.06 7.45
N VAL A 112 -8.29 19.99 6.14
CA VAL A 112 -7.70 18.83 5.47
C VAL A 112 -6.25 19.08 5.12
N LEU A 113 -5.34 18.21 5.56
CA LEU A 113 -3.96 18.12 5.11
C LEU A 113 -3.86 17.08 4.00
N HIS A 114 -3.55 17.53 2.79
CA HIS A 114 -3.35 16.68 1.61
C HIS A 114 -2.11 17.16 0.85
N PRO A 115 -0.90 16.79 1.31
CA PRO A 115 0.36 17.28 0.76
C PRO A 115 0.88 16.39 -0.36
N MET A 116 1.88 16.88 -1.09
CA MET A 116 2.64 16.12 -2.09
C MET A 116 4.14 16.39 -1.91
N GLY A 117 4.93 15.38 -2.23
CA GLY A 117 6.40 15.47 -2.22
C GLY A 117 7.02 14.35 -3.06
N TRP A 118 8.34 14.20 -2.92
CA TRP A 118 9.14 13.36 -3.79
C TRP A 118 10.08 12.49 -2.96
N ASP A 119 9.98 11.16 -3.14
CA ASP A 119 11.00 10.23 -2.68
C ASP A 119 12.15 10.27 -3.68
N ALA A 120 13.10 11.17 -3.44
CA ALA A 120 13.97 11.70 -4.49
C ALA A 120 15.40 11.18 -4.47
N PHE A 121 15.79 10.43 -3.45
CA PHE A 121 17.06 9.72 -3.40
C PHE A 121 16.96 8.30 -4.00
N GLY A 122 18.10 7.65 -4.22
CA GLY A 122 18.21 6.23 -4.49
C GLY A 122 18.77 5.83 -5.84
N MET A 123 19.06 4.55 -5.94
CA MET A 123 19.70 3.91 -7.09
C MET A 123 18.99 4.13 -8.44
N PRO A 124 17.64 4.20 -8.55
CA PRO A 124 17.06 4.40 -9.87
C PRO A 124 17.43 5.72 -10.51
N ALA A 125 17.47 6.82 -9.73
CA ALA A 125 17.91 8.11 -10.23
C ALA A 125 19.41 8.08 -10.56
N GLU A 126 20.23 7.50 -9.69
CA GLU A 126 21.66 7.38 -9.91
C GLU A 126 21.97 6.54 -11.16
N ASN A 127 21.38 5.36 -11.30
CA ASN A 127 21.62 4.50 -12.46
C ASN A 127 21.10 5.12 -13.77
N ALA A 128 19.92 5.78 -13.74
CA ALA A 128 19.40 6.46 -14.90
C ALA A 128 20.24 7.67 -15.31
N ALA A 129 20.73 8.43 -14.34
CA ALA A 129 21.62 9.56 -14.57
C ALA A 129 22.97 9.10 -15.17
N MET A 130 23.56 8.03 -14.63
CA MET A 130 24.76 7.42 -15.17
C MET A 130 24.56 6.94 -16.61
N ALA A 131 23.44 6.25 -16.90
CA ALA A 131 23.12 5.79 -18.25
C ALA A 131 22.95 6.95 -19.25
N ASN A 132 22.41 8.08 -18.81
CA ASN A 132 22.21 9.28 -19.61
C ASN A 132 23.40 10.28 -19.56
N LYS A 133 24.45 9.97 -18.79
CA LYS A 133 25.64 10.81 -18.60
C LYS A 133 25.32 12.21 -18.05
N VAL A 134 24.41 12.28 -17.12
CA VAL A 134 24.02 13.51 -16.40
C VAL A 134 24.19 13.32 -14.90
N HIS A 135 24.27 14.42 -14.15
CA HIS A 135 24.36 14.33 -12.70
C HIS A 135 23.01 13.87 -12.08
N PRO A 136 22.98 12.95 -11.08
CA PRO A 136 21.73 12.49 -10.45
C PRO A 136 20.83 13.60 -9.92
N LYS A 137 21.41 14.66 -9.38
CA LYS A 137 20.69 15.85 -8.90
C LYS A 137 19.90 16.52 -10.02
N GLU A 138 20.56 16.81 -11.15
CA GLU A 138 19.91 17.44 -12.32
C GLU A 138 18.80 16.56 -12.88
N TRP A 139 19.07 15.27 -13.04
CA TRP A 139 18.10 14.28 -13.49
C TRP A 139 16.87 14.26 -12.58
N THR A 140 17.08 14.21 -11.28
CA THR A 140 16.00 14.13 -10.28
C THR A 140 15.12 15.37 -10.31
N TYR A 141 15.71 16.58 -10.29
CA TYR A 141 14.91 17.83 -10.31
C TYR A 141 14.19 18.05 -11.64
N ALA A 142 14.75 17.63 -12.76
CA ALA A 142 14.07 17.67 -14.05
C ALA A 142 12.83 16.76 -14.07
N ASN A 143 12.95 15.56 -13.49
CA ASN A 143 11.82 14.65 -13.36
C ASN A 143 10.75 15.16 -12.37
N ILE A 144 11.16 15.74 -11.24
CA ILE A 144 10.24 16.40 -10.31
C ILE A 144 9.43 17.49 -11.03
N ALA A 145 10.08 18.35 -11.80
CA ALA A 145 9.40 19.41 -12.53
C ALA A 145 8.37 18.84 -13.53
N THR A 146 8.72 17.78 -14.26
CA THR A 146 7.82 17.10 -15.21
C THR A 146 6.63 16.47 -14.51
N MET A 147 6.88 15.66 -13.48
CA MET A 147 5.82 14.96 -12.76
C MET A 147 4.91 15.92 -12.00
N ARG A 148 5.45 17.03 -11.46
CA ARG A 148 4.65 18.08 -10.82
C ARG A 148 3.66 18.69 -11.81
N ALA A 149 4.11 19.03 -13.02
CA ALA A 149 3.23 19.55 -14.06
C ALA A 149 2.12 18.55 -14.42
N GLN A 150 2.46 17.27 -14.54
CA GLN A 150 1.48 16.21 -14.81
C GLN A 150 0.47 16.01 -13.67
N LEU A 151 0.91 16.04 -12.41
CA LEU A 151 -0.01 15.94 -11.25
C LEU A 151 -0.92 17.16 -11.15
N LYS A 152 -0.41 18.36 -11.44
CA LYS A 152 -1.23 19.58 -11.48
C LYS A 152 -2.31 19.48 -12.55
N SER A 153 -2.02 18.94 -13.75
CA SER A 153 -3.00 18.77 -14.82
C SER A 153 -4.14 17.81 -14.46
N MET A 154 -3.97 16.94 -13.46
CA MET A 154 -5.04 16.08 -12.94
C MET A 154 -6.06 16.83 -12.07
N GLY A 155 -5.79 18.09 -11.71
CA GLY A 155 -6.66 18.90 -10.86
C GLY A 155 -6.82 18.34 -9.43
N LEU A 156 -5.77 17.78 -8.86
CA LEU A 156 -5.78 17.25 -7.49
C LEU A 156 -5.81 18.38 -6.45
N SER A 157 -6.50 18.15 -5.33
CA SER A 157 -6.62 19.10 -4.22
C SER A 157 -5.41 19.08 -3.26
N LEU A 158 -4.22 19.05 -3.85
CA LEU A 158 -2.95 18.97 -3.13
C LEU A 158 -2.50 20.35 -2.62
N ASP A 159 -1.99 20.39 -1.40
CA ASP A 159 -1.34 21.58 -0.85
C ASP A 159 0.13 21.65 -1.31
N TRP A 160 0.37 22.26 -2.46
CA TRP A 160 1.70 22.44 -3.03
C TRP A 160 2.60 23.36 -2.21
N SER A 161 2.05 24.14 -1.28
CA SER A 161 2.88 24.96 -0.38
C SER A 161 3.65 24.13 0.64
N ARG A 162 3.30 22.85 0.79
CA ARG A 162 3.98 21.90 1.66
C ARG A 162 4.86 20.89 0.93
N GLU A 163 5.16 21.16 -0.33
CA GLU A 163 6.00 20.29 -1.16
C GLU A 163 7.39 20.10 -0.56
N ILE A 164 7.85 18.83 -0.51
CA ILE A 164 9.20 18.45 -0.07
C ILE A 164 9.83 17.49 -1.08
N ALA A 165 11.16 17.49 -1.14
CA ALA A 165 11.92 16.43 -1.80
C ALA A 165 12.94 15.85 -0.81
N THR A 166 13.00 14.52 -0.70
CA THR A 166 13.88 13.88 0.29
C THR A 166 15.37 14.14 0.03
N CYS A 167 15.73 14.47 -1.21
CA CYS A 167 17.09 14.85 -1.61
C CYS A 167 17.47 16.31 -1.28
N ASP A 168 16.53 17.12 -0.78
CA ASP A 168 16.84 18.49 -0.39
C ASP A 168 17.63 18.52 0.92
N PRO A 169 18.72 19.32 1.00
CA PRO A 169 19.44 19.52 2.26
C PRO A 169 18.56 19.96 3.43
N SER A 170 17.51 20.73 3.17
CA SER A 170 16.51 21.14 4.16
C SER A 170 15.67 19.98 4.71
N TYR A 171 15.52 18.88 3.95
CA TYR A 171 14.87 17.65 4.40
C TYR A 171 15.86 16.74 5.13
N TYR A 172 16.94 16.32 4.45
CA TYR A 172 17.81 15.30 5.02
C TYR A 172 18.71 15.79 6.16
N ARG A 173 18.88 17.12 6.37
CA ARG A 173 19.43 17.68 7.60
C ARG A 173 18.75 17.14 8.83
N HIS A 174 17.42 17.10 8.80
CA HIS A 174 16.61 16.63 9.90
C HIS A 174 16.64 15.11 10.04
N GLN A 175 16.76 14.39 8.94
CA GLN A 175 16.98 12.95 8.96
C GLN A 175 18.33 12.60 9.60
N GLN A 176 19.37 13.32 9.25
CA GLN A 176 20.69 13.20 9.89
C GLN A 176 20.62 13.51 11.39
N LYS A 177 19.87 14.55 11.76
CA LYS A 177 19.65 14.89 13.19
C LYS A 177 18.96 13.75 13.93
N MET A 178 17.88 13.16 13.37
CA MET A 178 17.20 12.03 13.97
C MET A 178 18.10 10.78 14.06
N PHE A 179 18.90 10.51 13.03
CA PHE A 179 19.90 9.44 13.11
C PHE A 179 20.82 9.63 14.32
N LEU A 180 21.35 10.84 14.56
CA LEU A 180 22.20 11.14 15.70
C LEU A 180 21.44 11.01 17.04
N ASP A 181 20.17 11.38 17.08
CA ASP A 181 19.36 11.23 18.29
C ASP A 181 19.06 9.75 18.59
N PHE A 182 18.77 8.95 17.56
CA PHE A 182 18.63 7.50 17.67
C PHE A 182 19.94 6.82 18.09
N PHE A 183 21.08 7.31 17.57
CA PHE A 183 22.40 6.84 17.99
C PHE A 183 22.67 7.11 19.48
N ARG A 184 22.36 8.32 19.95
CA ARG A 184 22.47 8.70 21.37
C ARG A 184 21.52 7.90 22.26
N ALA A 185 20.35 7.54 21.75
CA ALA A 185 19.35 6.69 22.42
C ALA A 185 19.69 5.20 22.40
N GLY A 186 20.80 4.78 21.74
CA GLY A 186 21.20 3.39 21.62
C GLY A 186 20.38 2.54 20.64
N LEU A 187 19.59 3.19 19.75
CA LEU A 187 18.77 2.56 18.72
C LEU A 187 19.52 2.34 17.40
N VAL A 188 20.77 2.81 17.32
CA VAL A 188 21.69 2.60 16.20
C VAL A 188 22.87 1.78 16.64
N ASP A 189 23.30 0.84 15.82
CA ASP A 189 24.46 -0.01 16.05
C ASP A 189 25.38 -0.07 14.83
N ARG A 190 26.67 -0.26 15.04
CA ARG A 190 27.65 -0.49 13.98
C ARG A 190 28.37 -1.80 14.24
N LYS A 191 28.11 -2.79 13.43
CA LYS A 191 28.65 -4.14 13.60
C LYS A 191 29.01 -4.78 12.28
N THR A 192 29.96 -5.72 12.31
CA THR A 192 30.23 -6.61 11.18
C THR A 192 29.16 -7.69 11.16
N ALA A 193 28.50 -7.81 10.03
CA ALA A 193 27.43 -8.79 9.80
C ALA A 193 27.52 -9.35 8.38
N LYS A 194 26.95 -10.52 8.17
CA LYS A 194 26.69 -11.01 6.82
C LYS A 194 25.54 -10.20 6.25
N VAL A 195 25.75 -9.67 5.07
CA VAL A 195 24.81 -8.81 4.35
C VAL A 195 24.57 -9.34 2.96
N ASN A 196 23.40 -9.05 2.42
CA ASN A 196 23.03 -9.38 1.05
C ASN A 196 23.69 -8.34 0.12
N TRP A 197 24.67 -8.76 -0.64
CA TRP A 197 25.36 -7.93 -1.63
C TRP A 197 24.79 -8.18 -3.02
N ASP A 198 24.36 -7.12 -3.68
CA ASP A 198 23.97 -7.16 -5.08
C ASP A 198 25.21 -6.92 -5.95
N PRO A 199 25.67 -7.90 -6.75
CA PRO A 199 26.88 -7.75 -7.55
C PRO A 199 26.70 -6.85 -8.78
N VAL A 200 25.46 -6.64 -9.23
CA VAL A 200 25.12 -5.76 -10.37
C VAL A 200 25.02 -4.32 -9.90
N ASP A 201 24.22 -4.10 -8.85
CA ASP A 201 24.07 -2.77 -8.27
C ASP A 201 25.25 -2.36 -7.38
N GLN A 202 26.16 -3.28 -7.05
CA GLN A 202 27.35 -3.10 -6.19
C GLN A 202 27.03 -2.40 -4.86
N THR A 203 25.99 -2.89 -4.18
CA THR A 203 25.56 -2.34 -2.90
C THR A 203 24.94 -3.43 -2.03
N VAL A 204 24.81 -3.13 -0.73
CA VAL A 204 24.08 -3.97 0.22
C VAL A 204 22.58 -3.76 0.03
N LEU A 205 21.83 -4.86 0.15
CA LEU A 205 20.37 -4.87 0.20
C LEU A 205 19.90 -5.27 1.60
N ALA A 206 18.84 -4.65 2.09
CA ALA A 206 18.13 -5.12 3.27
C ALA A 206 17.48 -6.49 2.99
N ASN A 207 17.18 -7.28 4.03
CA ASN A 207 16.58 -8.61 3.87
C ASN A 207 15.26 -8.55 3.09
N GLU A 208 14.48 -7.52 3.32
CA GLU A 208 13.20 -7.23 2.69
C GLU A 208 13.31 -6.88 1.20
N GLN A 209 14.51 -6.54 0.75
CA GLN A 209 14.83 -6.20 -0.65
C GLN A 209 15.35 -7.43 -1.44
N VAL A 210 15.34 -8.60 -0.84
CA VAL A 210 15.75 -9.86 -1.49
C VAL A 210 14.51 -10.73 -1.68
N ILE A 211 14.19 -11.04 -2.94
CA ILE A 211 13.05 -11.87 -3.33
C ILE A 211 13.58 -13.09 -4.07
N ASP A 212 13.24 -14.30 -3.62
CA ASP A 212 13.74 -15.57 -4.20
C ASP A 212 15.28 -15.61 -4.35
N GLY A 213 16.00 -15.03 -3.37
CA GLY A 213 17.47 -14.95 -3.41
C GLY A 213 18.06 -13.97 -4.40
N ARG A 214 17.22 -13.12 -4.98
CA ARG A 214 17.60 -12.12 -5.97
C ARG A 214 17.34 -10.72 -5.47
N GLY A 215 18.16 -9.80 -5.88
CA GLY A 215 17.88 -8.38 -5.66
C GLY A 215 16.54 -7.98 -6.32
N TRP A 216 15.64 -7.39 -5.55
CA TRP A 216 14.28 -7.05 -5.97
C TRP A 216 14.21 -6.17 -7.23
N ARG A 217 15.29 -5.46 -7.52
CA ARG A 217 15.43 -4.53 -8.64
C ARG A 217 16.29 -5.07 -9.78
N SER A 218 17.53 -5.49 -9.45
CA SER A 218 18.50 -5.99 -10.45
C SER A 218 18.11 -7.36 -11.00
N GLY A 219 17.37 -8.17 -10.22
CA GLY A 219 17.13 -9.58 -10.49
C GLY A 219 18.37 -10.45 -10.38
N ALA A 220 19.54 -9.89 -10.01
CA ALA A 220 20.77 -10.63 -9.81
C ALA A 220 20.70 -11.51 -8.57
N LEU A 221 21.35 -12.67 -8.60
CA LEU A 221 21.55 -13.49 -7.40
C LEU A 221 22.41 -12.69 -6.41
N VAL A 222 21.92 -12.56 -5.19
CA VAL A 222 22.66 -11.87 -4.14
C VAL A 222 23.80 -12.74 -3.61
N GLU A 223 24.89 -12.09 -3.24
CA GLU A 223 26.04 -12.71 -2.59
C GLU A 223 26.00 -12.39 -1.10
N GLN A 224 26.44 -13.34 -0.28
CA GLN A 224 26.66 -13.05 1.15
C GLN A 224 28.08 -12.51 1.35
N ARG A 225 28.19 -11.32 1.93
CA ARG A 225 29.46 -10.69 2.29
C ARG A 225 29.48 -10.30 3.75
N GLU A 226 30.63 -10.40 4.40
CA GLU A 226 30.84 -9.85 5.74
C GLU A 226 31.31 -8.41 5.61
N LEU A 227 30.45 -7.46 5.98
CA LEU A 227 30.75 -6.02 5.96
C LEU A 227 30.37 -5.37 7.28
N THR A 228 31.16 -4.37 7.69
CA THR A 228 30.80 -3.53 8.82
C THR A 228 29.79 -2.50 8.36
N GLN A 229 28.58 -2.52 8.93
CA GLN A 229 27.42 -1.74 8.50
C GLN A 229 26.75 -1.06 9.67
N TRP A 230 25.97 -0.03 9.40
CA TRP A 230 25.07 0.61 10.33
C TRP A 230 23.69 -0.05 10.32
N PHE A 231 23.11 -0.21 11.50
CA PHE A 231 21.83 -0.86 11.69
C PHE A 231 20.94 -0.01 12.59
N PHE A 232 19.66 0.09 12.24
CA PHE A 232 18.61 0.48 13.19
C PHE A 232 18.11 -0.75 13.93
N LYS A 233 17.99 -0.65 15.26
CA LYS A 233 17.55 -1.75 16.14
C LYS A 233 16.03 -1.88 16.13
N ILE A 234 15.45 -2.21 14.99
CA ILE A 234 14.00 -2.45 14.88
C ILE A 234 13.55 -3.60 15.80
N THR A 235 14.43 -4.56 16.06
CA THR A 235 14.17 -5.69 16.96
C THR A 235 13.91 -5.26 18.41
N ALA A 236 14.39 -4.09 18.83
CA ALA A 236 14.09 -3.54 20.16
C ALA A 236 12.60 -3.24 20.37
N PHE A 237 11.84 -3.10 19.29
CA PHE A 237 10.39 -2.86 19.32
C PHE A 237 9.58 -4.06 18.79
N ALA A 238 10.18 -5.23 18.61
CA ALA A 238 9.52 -6.36 17.94
C ALA A 238 8.21 -6.79 18.63
N ASP A 239 8.19 -6.91 19.95
CA ASP A 239 6.99 -7.25 20.72
C ASP A 239 5.90 -6.18 20.60
N ASP A 240 6.28 -4.90 20.70
CA ASP A 240 5.33 -3.79 20.61
C ASP A 240 4.79 -3.62 19.18
N LEU A 241 5.65 -3.75 18.17
CA LEU A 241 5.23 -3.77 16.75
C LEU A 241 4.23 -4.90 16.47
N LEU A 242 4.42 -6.05 17.06
CA LEU A 242 3.51 -7.19 16.93
C LEU A 242 2.18 -6.94 17.67
N ALA A 243 2.25 -6.58 18.95
CA ALA A 243 1.06 -6.40 19.78
C ALA A 243 0.15 -5.27 19.28
N SER A 244 0.74 -4.20 18.71
CA SER A 244 -0.04 -3.09 18.20
C SER A 244 -0.78 -3.39 16.89
N LEU A 245 -0.48 -4.48 16.18
CA LEU A 245 -1.25 -4.89 14.98
C LEU A 245 -2.73 -5.13 15.29
N ASP A 246 -3.05 -5.57 16.50
CA ASP A 246 -4.44 -5.83 16.90
C ASP A 246 -5.26 -4.53 17.03
N ARG A 247 -4.60 -3.38 17.26
CA ARG A 247 -5.23 -2.06 17.35
C ARG A 247 -5.42 -1.38 15.98
N LEU A 248 -4.80 -1.91 14.92
CA LEU A 248 -4.87 -1.36 13.56
C LEU A 248 -6.11 -1.90 12.81
N GLU A 249 -7.30 -1.69 13.37
CA GLU A 249 -8.57 -2.23 12.83
C GLU A 249 -8.90 -1.73 11.42
N ARG A 250 -8.47 -0.49 11.07
CA ARG A 250 -8.68 0.12 9.75
C ARG A 250 -7.58 -0.22 8.74
N TRP A 251 -6.72 -1.21 9.07
CA TRP A 251 -5.73 -1.76 8.15
C TRP A 251 -6.23 -3.04 7.51
N PRO A 252 -5.90 -3.32 6.22
CA PRO A 252 -6.22 -4.59 5.58
C PRO A 252 -5.67 -5.78 6.38
N GLU A 253 -6.50 -6.78 6.61
CA GLU A 253 -6.10 -7.99 7.36
C GLU A 253 -4.87 -8.67 6.75
N LYS A 254 -4.81 -8.70 5.40
CA LYS A 254 -3.67 -9.25 4.66
C LYS A 254 -2.35 -8.56 5.03
N VAL A 255 -2.34 -7.24 5.15
CA VAL A 255 -1.13 -6.47 5.52
C VAL A 255 -0.73 -6.79 6.96
N ARG A 256 -1.69 -6.80 7.89
CA ARG A 256 -1.43 -7.17 9.30
C ARG A 256 -0.86 -8.58 9.42
N LEU A 257 -1.41 -9.53 8.67
CA LEU A 257 -0.91 -10.91 8.63
C LEU A 257 0.51 -11.00 8.04
N MET A 258 0.79 -10.26 6.96
CA MET A 258 2.14 -10.20 6.38
C MET A 258 3.16 -9.66 7.39
N GLN A 259 2.85 -8.59 8.12
CA GLN A 259 3.74 -8.05 9.16
C GLN A 259 3.89 -9.02 10.34
N LYS A 260 2.80 -9.63 10.82
CA LYS A 260 2.83 -10.64 11.88
C LYS A 260 3.77 -11.80 11.51
N ASN A 261 3.65 -12.32 10.31
CA ASN A 261 4.48 -13.42 9.82
C ASN A 261 5.94 -12.99 9.65
N TRP A 262 6.19 -11.74 9.21
CA TRP A 262 7.54 -11.21 9.04
C TRP A 262 8.24 -10.98 10.38
N ILE A 263 7.55 -10.39 11.36
CA ILE A 263 8.06 -10.25 12.73
C ILE A 263 8.34 -11.63 13.32
N GLY A 264 7.45 -12.60 13.09
CA GLY A 264 7.68 -14.03 13.34
C GLY A 264 8.09 -14.32 14.75
N ARG A 265 7.30 -13.86 15.76
CA ARG A 265 7.51 -14.19 17.16
C ARG A 265 7.31 -15.68 17.39
N SER A 266 8.28 -16.33 17.98
CA SER A 266 8.22 -17.74 18.36
C SER A 266 8.62 -17.92 19.83
N GLU A 267 7.84 -18.71 20.55
CA GLU A 267 8.17 -19.16 21.90
C GLU A 267 8.74 -20.56 21.84
N GLY A 268 9.85 -20.79 22.51
CA GLY A 268 10.52 -22.07 22.46
C GLY A 268 11.48 -22.28 23.62
N LEU A 269 12.25 -23.33 23.50
CA LEU A 269 13.20 -23.75 24.48
C LEU A 269 14.60 -23.75 23.86
N LEU A 270 15.53 -23.07 24.53
CA LEU A 270 16.95 -23.20 24.27
C LEU A 270 17.44 -24.41 25.08
N VAL A 271 17.95 -25.44 24.39
CA VAL A 271 18.37 -26.71 25.00
C VAL A 271 19.83 -26.96 24.74
N ARG A 272 20.58 -27.31 25.78
CA ARG A 272 22.00 -27.63 25.74
C ARG A 272 22.17 -29.15 25.72
N PHE A 273 22.52 -29.70 24.57
CA PHE A 273 22.88 -31.11 24.43
C PHE A 273 24.34 -31.30 24.81
N ALA A 274 24.62 -32.26 25.68
CA ALA A 274 26.00 -32.67 25.97
C ALA A 274 26.61 -33.34 24.73
N LEU A 275 27.89 -33.09 24.43
CA LEU A 275 28.63 -33.79 23.42
C LEU A 275 29.43 -34.94 23.99
N ASP A 276 29.49 -36.05 23.25
CA ASP A 276 30.30 -37.19 23.62
C ASP A 276 31.80 -36.82 23.48
N LYS A 277 32.50 -36.75 24.61
CA LYS A 277 33.91 -36.38 24.69
C LYS A 277 34.85 -37.26 23.83
N ALA A 278 34.40 -38.50 23.56
CA ALA A 278 35.19 -39.40 22.73
C ALA A 278 35.19 -39.04 21.24
N THR A 279 34.18 -38.27 20.81
CA THR A 279 33.96 -37.92 19.38
C THR A 279 34.12 -36.41 19.11
N THR A 280 34.32 -35.60 20.12
CA THR A 280 34.27 -34.12 19.98
C THR A 280 35.70 -33.56 19.86
N PRO A 281 35.98 -32.72 18.86
CA PRO A 281 37.28 -32.05 18.72
C PRO A 281 37.40 -30.88 19.75
N ASN A 282 38.64 -30.65 20.22
CA ASN A 282 39.07 -29.44 20.94
C ASN A 282 38.31 -29.04 22.21
N GLY A 283 37.77 -30.04 22.99
CA GLY A 283 37.21 -29.75 24.29
C GLY A 283 35.84 -29.07 24.34
N GLU A 284 35.16 -28.95 23.22
CA GLU A 284 33.75 -28.56 23.16
C GLU A 284 32.95 -29.60 23.99
N SER A 285 32.05 -29.12 24.87
CA SER A 285 31.32 -29.98 25.78
C SER A 285 29.82 -30.05 25.54
N GLU A 286 29.31 -29.11 24.77
CA GLU A 286 27.87 -28.98 24.56
C GLU A 286 27.53 -28.36 23.19
N LEU A 287 26.30 -28.63 22.71
CA LEU A 287 25.68 -28.03 21.55
C LEU A 287 24.35 -27.42 21.98
N GLU A 288 24.22 -26.11 21.83
CA GLU A 288 22.99 -25.39 22.11
C GLU A 288 22.07 -25.36 20.89
N ILE A 289 20.80 -25.72 21.06
CA ILE A 289 19.77 -25.61 20.01
C ILE A 289 18.58 -24.80 20.51
N TYR A 290 17.85 -24.18 19.60
CA TYR A 290 16.55 -23.58 19.86
C TYR A 290 15.46 -24.38 19.18
N THR A 291 14.39 -24.73 19.94
CA THR A 291 13.25 -25.46 19.38
C THR A 291 11.92 -24.90 19.86
N THR A 292 10.94 -24.83 18.95
CA THR A 292 9.53 -24.54 19.27
C THR A 292 8.73 -25.82 19.55
N ARG A 293 9.37 -27.00 19.32
CA ARG A 293 8.75 -28.32 19.46
C ARG A 293 9.54 -29.22 20.45
N PRO A 294 9.74 -28.76 21.72
CA PRO A 294 10.44 -29.60 22.69
C PRO A 294 9.66 -30.90 23.02
N ASP A 295 8.34 -30.93 22.76
CA ASP A 295 7.49 -32.14 22.86
C ASP A 295 7.99 -33.26 21.95
N THR A 296 8.69 -32.98 20.88
CA THR A 296 9.14 -33.98 19.89
C THR A 296 10.56 -34.53 20.15
N LEU A 297 11.20 -34.21 21.26
CA LEU A 297 12.55 -34.64 21.61
C LEU A 297 12.78 -36.16 21.53
N PHE A 298 11.80 -36.97 21.91
CA PHE A 298 11.91 -38.44 21.82
C PHE A 298 11.79 -38.97 20.35
N GLY A 299 11.45 -38.12 19.40
CA GLY A 299 11.50 -38.40 17.97
C GLY A 299 12.82 -38.02 17.30
N ALA A 300 13.78 -37.47 18.05
CA ALA A 300 15.07 -37.03 17.54
C ALA A 300 15.86 -38.16 16.85
N ARG A 301 16.37 -37.91 15.63
CA ARG A 301 17.16 -38.88 14.87
C ARG A 301 18.57 -38.37 14.56
N PHE A 302 18.74 -37.09 14.48
CA PHE A 302 20.03 -36.44 14.25
C PHE A 302 20.06 -35.05 14.88
N MET A 303 21.24 -34.50 14.97
CA MET A 303 21.47 -33.08 15.16
C MET A 303 22.01 -32.50 13.89
N ALA A 304 21.67 -31.25 13.55
CA ALA A 304 22.27 -30.57 12.42
C ALA A 304 22.75 -29.18 12.81
N VAL A 305 23.89 -28.79 12.25
CA VAL A 305 24.48 -27.46 12.44
C VAL A 305 24.67 -26.78 11.09
N ALA A 306 24.61 -25.44 11.08
CA ALA A 306 24.90 -24.65 9.91
C ALA A 306 26.36 -24.85 9.43
N PRO A 307 26.64 -24.71 8.14
CA PRO A 307 28.02 -24.80 7.61
C PRO A 307 29.00 -23.82 8.28
N ASP A 308 28.48 -22.67 8.72
CA ASP A 308 29.28 -21.65 9.42
C ASP A 308 29.32 -21.79 10.94
N HIS A 309 28.67 -22.79 11.51
CA HIS A 309 28.66 -23.01 12.96
C HIS A 309 30.08 -23.25 13.50
N PRO A 310 30.46 -22.73 14.69
CA PRO A 310 31.78 -22.95 15.27
C PRO A 310 32.22 -24.42 15.32
N LEU A 311 31.27 -25.30 15.70
CA LEU A 311 31.53 -26.77 15.76
C LEU A 311 31.82 -27.34 14.35
N ALA A 312 31.13 -26.91 13.31
CA ALA A 312 31.39 -27.32 11.94
C ALA A 312 32.80 -26.88 11.48
N ARG A 313 33.14 -25.62 11.74
CA ARG A 313 34.47 -25.08 11.46
C ARG A 313 35.60 -25.79 12.22
N ALA A 314 35.32 -26.14 13.50
CA ALA A 314 36.28 -26.90 14.29
C ALA A 314 36.49 -28.31 13.74
N ALA A 315 35.44 -29.03 13.39
CA ALA A 315 35.50 -30.36 12.80
C ALA A 315 36.16 -30.35 11.41
N ALA A 316 35.93 -29.34 10.60
CA ALA A 316 36.51 -29.20 9.28
C ALA A 316 38.04 -29.02 9.25
N LYS A 317 38.66 -28.55 10.35
CA LYS A 317 40.14 -28.40 10.44
C LYS A 317 40.88 -29.72 10.26
N THR A 318 40.29 -30.84 10.63
CA THR A 318 40.87 -32.17 10.57
C THR A 318 40.18 -33.06 9.52
N ASN A 319 39.16 -32.58 8.84
CA ASN A 319 38.39 -33.31 7.86
C ASN A 319 38.26 -32.52 6.54
N PRO A 320 39.14 -32.82 5.53
CA PRO A 320 39.13 -32.11 4.24
C PRO A 320 37.82 -32.25 3.45
N GLU A 321 37.12 -33.40 3.56
CA GLU A 321 35.87 -33.66 2.85
C GLU A 321 34.75 -32.78 3.44
N LEU A 322 34.69 -32.65 4.76
CA LEU A 322 33.79 -31.75 5.41
C LEU A 322 34.09 -30.28 5.04
N ALA A 323 35.37 -29.91 4.96
CA ALA A 323 35.75 -28.57 4.52
C ALA A 323 35.27 -28.30 3.08
N ALA A 324 35.41 -29.27 2.17
CA ALA A 324 34.89 -29.16 0.81
C ALA A 324 33.35 -29.05 0.75
N PHE A 325 32.63 -29.81 1.58
CA PHE A 325 31.19 -29.74 1.70
C PHE A 325 30.72 -28.39 2.21
N ILE A 326 31.38 -27.81 3.21
CA ILE A 326 31.10 -26.46 3.72
C ILE A 326 31.25 -25.42 2.60
N GLU A 327 32.29 -25.52 1.77
CA GLU A 327 32.50 -24.62 0.64
C GLU A 327 31.45 -24.84 -0.49
N GLU A 328 30.96 -26.08 -0.69
CA GLU A 328 29.81 -26.36 -1.57
C GLU A 328 28.54 -25.63 -1.07
N CYS A 329 28.26 -25.77 0.22
CA CYS A 329 27.09 -25.11 0.83
C CYS A 329 27.11 -23.57 0.68
N LYS A 330 28.30 -22.95 0.80
CA LYS A 330 28.45 -21.49 0.62
C LYS A 330 28.15 -21.02 -0.81
N ARG A 331 28.39 -21.89 -1.81
CA ARG A 331 28.12 -21.57 -3.23
C ARG A 331 26.66 -21.71 -3.62
N THR A 332 25.89 -22.50 -2.89
CA THR A 332 24.48 -22.80 -3.23
C THR A 332 23.51 -21.64 -2.92
N GLY A 333 23.99 -20.55 -2.33
CA GLY A 333 23.18 -19.39 -1.94
C GLY A 333 22.49 -19.58 -0.58
N THR A 334 22.24 -18.48 0.11
CA THR A 334 21.72 -18.49 1.50
C THR A 334 20.30 -17.92 1.62
N ALA A 335 19.63 -17.67 0.49
CA ALA A 335 18.25 -17.28 0.52
C ALA A 335 17.39 -18.43 1.05
N ALA A 336 16.63 -18.17 2.12
CA ALA A 336 15.82 -19.19 2.81
C ALA A 336 14.91 -19.97 1.85
N GLU A 337 14.34 -19.32 0.84
CA GLU A 337 13.46 -19.94 -0.17
C GLU A 337 14.19 -20.86 -1.16
N LEU A 338 15.44 -20.53 -1.53
CA LEU A 338 16.27 -21.41 -2.37
C LEU A 338 16.69 -22.66 -1.58
N ILE A 339 17.00 -22.48 -0.31
CA ILE A 339 17.33 -23.56 0.62
C ILE A 339 16.11 -24.47 0.87
N GLU A 340 14.91 -23.89 0.96
CA GLU A 340 13.67 -24.65 1.13
C GLU A 340 13.35 -25.54 -0.06
N LYS A 341 13.61 -25.08 -1.28
CA LYS A 341 13.40 -25.84 -2.53
C LYS A 341 14.56 -26.75 -2.93
N ALA A 342 15.76 -26.57 -2.36
CA ALA A 342 16.93 -27.36 -2.68
C ALA A 342 16.89 -28.78 -2.06
N GLU A 343 17.54 -29.74 -2.70
CA GLU A 343 17.80 -31.05 -2.13
C GLU A 343 18.50 -30.91 -0.77
N LYS A 344 17.98 -31.64 0.25
CA LYS A 344 18.50 -31.59 1.62
C LYS A 344 19.76 -32.44 1.71
N LYS A 345 20.93 -31.81 1.79
CA LYS A 345 22.23 -32.46 1.88
C LYS A 345 22.88 -32.21 3.24
N GLY A 346 23.62 -33.20 3.69
CA GLY A 346 24.41 -33.10 4.93
C GLY A 346 25.64 -33.98 4.93
N TYR A 347 26.57 -33.66 5.82
CA TYR A 347 27.78 -34.42 6.05
C TYR A 347 27.88 -34.81 7.54
N ASP A 348 28.00 -36.13 7.84
CA ASP A 348 28.18 -36.58 9.23
C ASP A 348 29.60 -36.20 9.73
N THR A 349 29.64 -35.35 10.74
CA THR A 349 30.88 -34.86 11.33
C THR A 349 31.66 -35.93 12.12
N GLY A 350 31.04 -37.05 12.41
CA GLY A 350 31.53 -38.04 13.34
C GLY A 350 31.24 -37.67 14.83
N ILE A 351 30.83 -36.45 15.12
CA ILE A 351 30.49 -36.00 16.47
C ILE A 351 29.15 -36.61 16.89
N ARG A 352 28.99 -36.90 18.18
CA ARG A 352 27.75 -37.43 18.75
C ARG A 352 27.27 -36.51 19.87
N ALA A 353 26.02 -36.15 19.84
CA ALA A 353 25.32 -35.44 20.92
C ALA A 353 24.51 -36.43 21.77
N ILE A 354 24.45 -36.20 23.05
CA ILE A 354 23.78 -37.07 24.02
C ILE A 354 22.38 -36.53 24.24
N HIS A 355 21.35 -37.38 24.09
CA HIS A 355 19.96 -37.02 24.29
C HIS A 355 19.74 -36.54 25.76
N PRO A 356 19.07 -35.42 26.01
CA PRO A 356 19.00 -34.81 27.33
C PRO A 356 18.32 -35.71 28.39
N PHE A 357 17.40 -36.58 28.02
CA PHE A 357 16.71 -37.52 28.89
C PHE A 357 17.24 -38.97 28.83
N ASP A 358 18.31 -39.23 28.09
CA ASP A 358 18.86 -40.57 27.91
C ASP A 358 20.37 -40.52 27.59
N PRO A 359 21.25 -40.80 28.59
CA PRO A 359 22.69 -40.71 28.39
C PRO A 359 23.26 -41.76 27.43
N ASP A 360 22.53 -42.86 27.19
CA ASP A 360 22.94 -43.91 26.25
C ASP A 360 22.50 -43.64 24.82
N TRP A 361 21.59 -42.66 24.60
CA TRP A 361 21.08 -42.30 23.29
C TRP A 361 21.96 -41.22 22.64
N LYS A 362 22.81 -41.62 21.70
CA LYS A 362 23.74 -40.75 21.00
C LYS A 362 23.21 -40.40 19.61
N LEU A 363 23.01 -39.12 19.35
CA LEU A 363 22.54 -38.58 18.04
C LEU A 363 23.73 -38.15 17.20
N PRO A 364 23.78 -38.52 15.92
CA PRO A 364 24.82 -38.04 14.98
C PRO A 364 24.65 -36.54 14.72
N VAL A 365 25.76 -35.81 14.63
CA VAL A 365 25.78 -34.39 14.31
C VAL A 365 26.21 -34.20 12.88
N TYR A 366 25.31 -33.66 12.06
CA TYR A 366 25.52 -33.34 10.66
C TYR A 366 25.83 -31.85 10.46
N VAL A 367 26.69 -31.52 9.49
CA VAL A 367 26.63 -30.20 8.85
C VAL A 367 25.59 -30.29 7.74
N ALA A 368 24.59 -29.43 7.71
CA ALA A 368 23.50 -29.51 6.73
C ALA A 368 23.28 -28.18 5.98
N ASN A 369 23.04 -28.29 4.66
CA ASN A 369 22.89 -27.13 3.79
C ASN A 369 21.61 -26.30 4.02
N PHE A 370 20.66 -26.84 4.76
CA PHE A 370 19.38 -26.20 5.05
C PHE A 370 19.29 -25.59 6.45
N ILE A 371 20.38 -25.62 7.23
CA ILE A 371 20.46 -24.98 8.54
C ILE A 371 21.16 -23.62 8.38
N LEU A 372 20.51 -22.57 8.89
CA LEU A 372 21.00 -21.20 8.83
C LEU A 372 21.58 -20.76 10.17
N MET A 373 22.76 -20.15 10.14
CA MET A 373 23.41 -19.64 11.36
C MET A 373 22.62 -18.50 12.02
N GLU A 374 21.89 -17.74 11.23
CA GLU A 374 21.12 -16.59 11.68
C GLU A 374 19.80 -16.97 12.37
N TYR A 375 19.38 -18.24 12.33
CA TYR A 375 18.14 -18.69 12.98
C TYR A 375 18.45 -19.51 14.24
N GLY A 376 17.98 -19.02 15.39
CA GLY A 376 18.22 -19.65 16.67
C GLY A 376 19.70 -19.61 17.08
N THR A 377 20.30 -20.78 17.18
CA THR A 377 21.73 -20.97 17.52
C THR A 377 22.55 -21.43 16.32
N GLY A 378 21.95 -21.54 15.13
CA GLY A 378 22.57 -22.22 13.97
C GLY A 378 22.66 -23.74 14.12
N ALA A 379 21.90 -24.31 15.04
CA ALA A 379 21.83 -25.75 15.32
C ALA A 379 20.39 -26.18 15.64
N ILE A 380 20.03 -27.40 15.25
CA ILE A 380 18.73 -28.03 15.52
C ILE A 380 18.92 -29.48 15.97
N PHE A 381 17.89 -30.07 16.59
CA PHE A 381 17.67 -31.50 16.53
C PHE A 381 16.63 -31.80 15.45
N GLY A 382 16.81 -32.87 14.70
CA GLY A 382 15.89 -33.30 13.65
C GLY A 382 14.87 -34.30 14.16
N CYS A 383 13.57 -33.98 13.99
CA CYS A 383 12.45 -34.86 14.29
C CYS A 383 11.66 -35.16 13.03
N PRO A 384 12.04 -36.17 12.24
CA PRO A 384 11.53 -36.43 10.89
C PRO A 384 10.05 -36.76 10.81
N ALA A 385 9.45 -37.29 11.88
CA ALA A 385 8.02 -37.56 11.90
C ALA A 385 7.17 -36.29 11.94
N HIS A 386 7.75 -35.12 12.34
CA HIS A 386 7.01 -33.89 12.66
C HIS A 386 7.60 -32.62 11.99
N ASP A 387 8.59 -32.77 11.11
CA ASP A 387 9.12 -31.74 10.21
C ASP A 387 9.44 -32.36 8.84
N GLN A 388 8.87 -31.81 7.77
CA GLN A 388 9.01 -32.38 6.41
C GLN A 388 10.47 -32.30 5.93
N ARG A 389 11.22 -31.24 6.27
CA ARG A 389 12.63 -31.09 5.87
C ARG A 389 13.49 -32.17 6.53
N ASP A 390 13.20 -32.47 7.78
CA ASP A 390 13.89 -33.52 8.54
C ASP A 390 13.52 -34.91 7.99
N LEU A 391 12.26 -35.10 7.56
CA LEU A 391 11.81 -36.34 6.92
C LEU A 391 12.52 -36.58 5.59
N ASP A 392 12.57 -35.57 4.74
CA ASP A 392 13.29 -35.65 3.44
C ASP A 392 14.76 -35.98 3.66
N PHE A 393 15.39 -35.37 4.67
CA PHE A 393 16.77 -35.62 5.04
C PHE A 393 16.99 -37.07 5.51
N VAL A 394 16.21 -37.56 6.45
CA VAL A 394 16.41 -38.92 7.00
C VAL A 394 16.11 -40.00 5.96
N ASN A 395 15.20 -39.77 5.03
CA ASN A 395 14.92 -40.66 3.93
C ASN A 395 16.14 -40.79 3.03
N THR A 396 16.86 -39.69 2.78
CA THR A 396 18.11 -39.70 1.98
C THR A 396 19.26 -40.43 2.71
N TYR A 397 19.36 -40.27 4.02
CA TYR A 397 20.49 -40.80 4.81
C TYR A 397 20.17 -42.10 5.58
N GLY A 398 18.95 -42.60 5.50
CA GLY A 398 18.53 -43.85 6.14
C GLY A 398 18.54 -43.83 7.68
N LEU A 399 18.25 -42.68 8.32
CA LEU A 399 18.36 -42.51 9.78
C LEU A 399 17.09 -42.96 10.54
N GLY A 400 16.04 -43.34 9.85
CA GLY A 400 14.80 -43.84 10.39
C GLY A 400 13.86 -42.74 10.90
N VAL A 401 12.59 -43.11 11.15
CA VAL A 401 11.51 -42.21 11.57
C VAL A 401 10.81 -42.82 12.76
N THR A 402 10.54 -41.99 13.79
CA THR A 402 9.72 -42.38 14.96
C THR A 402 8.63 -41.33 15.17
N PRO A 403 7.36 -41.67 14.93
CA PRO A 403 6.26 -40.75 15.24
C PRO A 403 6.10 -40.63 16.76
N VAL A 404 6.01 -39.42 17.26
CA VAL A 404 5.84 -39.08 18.68
C VAL A 404 4.59 -38.27 18.96
N VAL A 405 3.87 -37.79 17.94
CA VAL A 405 2.56 -37.19 18.06
C VAL A 405 1.57 -37.95 17.16
N CYS A 406 0.52 -38.48 17.76
CA CYS A 406 -0.54 -39.18 17.03
C CYS A 406 -1.71 -38.22 16.76
N PRO A 407 -2.19 -38.07 15.51
CA PRO A 407 -3.36 -37.26 15.18
C PRO A 407 -4.62 -37.69 15.95
N PRO A 408 -5.55 -36.76 16.24
CA PRO A 408 -6.82 -37.11 16.84
C PRO A 408 -7.61 -38.11 15.96
N GLY A 409 -8.11 -39.19 16.58
CA GLY A 409 -8.91 -40.22 15.91
C GLY A 409 -8.11 -41.30 15.18
N GLN A 410 -6.78 -41.27 15.25
CA GLN A 410 -5.93 -42.36 14.79
C GLN A 410 -5.53 -43.27 15.95
N ASP A 411 -5.25 -44.56 15.66
CA ASP A 411 -4.81 -45.51 16.66
C ASP A 411 -3.29 -45.37 16.91
N PRO A 412 -2.88 -44.99 18.14
CA PRO A 412 -1.47 -44.85 18.52
C PRO A 412 -0.60 -46.07 18.23
N ALA A 413 -1.18 -47.28 18.29
CA ALA A 413 -0.42 -48.52 18.08
C ALA A 413 -0.05 -48.81 16.60
N THR A 414 -0.79 -48.17 15.66
CA THR A 414 -0.63 -48.43 14.23
C THR A 414 -0.20 -47.20 13.45
N PHE A 415 -0.15 -46.03 14.10
CA PHE A 415 0.23 -44.79 13.44
C PHE A 415 1.69 -44.79 12.99
N THR A 416 1.91 -44.55 11.69
CA THR A 416 3.24 -44.52 11.06
C THR A 416 3.35 -43.33 10.13
N ILE A 417 4.56 -42.84 9.91
CA ILE A 417 4.90 -41.76 8.97
C ILE A 417 5.77 -42.38 7.84
N THR A 418 5.43 -42.07 6.59
CA THR A 418 6.18 -42.49 5.41
C THR A 418 6.74 -41.32 4.63
N ASP A 419 5.90 -40.64 3.82
CA ASP A 419 6.36 -39.60 2.87
C ASP A 419 5.93 -38.19 3.30
N THR A 420 5.01 -38.08 4.25
CA THR A 420 4.50 -36.80 4.72
C THR A 420 4.60 -36.71 6.24
N ALA A 421 5.31 -35.71 6.74
CA ALA A 421 5.40 -35.43 8.17
C ALA A 421 4.08 -34.91 8.73
N TYR A 422 3.81 -35.18 10.01
CA TYR A 422 2.66 -34.65 10.70
C TYR A 422 3.08 -33.56 11.71
N ASP A 423 2.69 -32.34 11.46
CA ASP A 423 3.04 -31.15 12.26
C ASP A 423 1.88 -30.63 13.15
N GLY A 424 0.73 -31.32 13.13
CA GLY A 424 -0.51 -30.94 13.81
C GLY A 424 -0.54 -31.23 15.30
N GLU A 425 -1.67 -30.90 15.93
CA GLU A 425 -2.00 -31.22 17.31
C GLU A 425 -2.35 -32.71 17.48
N GLY A 426 -2.10 -33.23 18.68
CA GLY A 426 -2.39 -34.65 18.93
C GLY A 426 -1.98 -35.09 20.31
N THR A 427 -1.91 -36.43 20.48
CA THR A 427 -1.50 -37.08 21.73
C THR A 427 -0.10 -37.65 21.56
N LEU A 428 0.75 -37.45 22.56
CA LEU A 428 2.13 -37.98 22.59
C LEU A 428 2.13 -39.49 22.67
N ILE A 429 2.97 -40.12 21.82
CA ILE A 429 3.25 -41.57 21.77
C ILE A 429 4.76 -41.78 21.67
N ASN A 430 5.26 -42.97 22.01
CA ASN A 430 6.69 -43.34 21.90
C ASN A 430 7.63 -42.34 22.65
N SER A 431 7.12 -41.61 23.62
CA SER A 431 7.76 -40.47 24.28
C SER A 431 7.93 -40.67 25.78
N ARG A 432 7.88 -41.93 26.26
CA ARG A 432 8.11 -42.31 27.63
C ARG A 432 7.15 -41.59 28.59
N PHE A 433 7.70 -40.71 29.47
CA PHE A 433 6.89 -39.99 30.44
C PHE A 433 5.92 -38.95 29.86
N LEU A 434 6.01 -38.65 28.54
CA LEU A 434 5.10 -37.74 27.83
C LEU A 434 3.92 -38.49 27.20
N ASP A 435 3.96 -39.84 27.13
CA ASP A 435 2.92 -40.62 26.45
C ASP A 435 1.53 -40.34 27.07
N GLY A 436 0.57 -40.07 26.19
CA GLY A 436 -0.80 -39.73 26.56
C GLY A 436 -1.05 -38.25 26.85
N MET A 437 -0.02 -37.39 26.89
CA MET A 437 -0.17 -35.96 27.04
C MET A 437 -0.57 -35.30 25.69
N THR A 438 -1.20 -34.14 25.76
CA THR A 438 -1.35 -33.26 24.61
C THR A 438 0.00 -32.61 24.27
N VAL A 439 0.13 -32.08 23.02
CA VAL A 439 1.33 -31.32 22.58
C VAL A 439 1.66 -30.19 23.56
N ALA A 440 0.64 -29.42 23.99
CA ALA A 440 0.82 -28.31 24.92
C ALA A 440 1.34 -28.76 26.30
N GLU A 441 0.74 -29.80 26.88
CA GLU A 441 1.18 -30.37 28.17
C GLU A 441 2.60 -30.92 28.09
N ALA A 442 2.94 -31.59 26.98
CA ALA A 442 4.26 -32.15 26.75
C ALA A 442 5.34 -31.06 26.64
N LYS A 443 5.06 -29.96 25.94
CA LYS A 443 5.97 -28.79 25.86
C LYS A 443 6.28 -28.24 27.26
N GLU A 444 5.24 -28.06 28.07
CA GLU A 444 5.40 -27.59 29.46
C GLU A 444 6.18 -28.55 30.32
N GLU A 445 5.91 -29.85 30.24
CA GLU A 445 6.59 -30.88 31.06
C GLU A 445 8.07 -31.02 30.68
N VAL A 446 8.40 -31.02 29.37
CA VAL A 446 9.80 -31.03 28.92
C VAL A 446 10.54 -29.77 29.40
N ALA A 447 9.93 -28.59 29.24
CA ALA A 447 10.54 -27.33 29.68
C ALA A 447 10.79 -27.37 31.18
N ARG A 448 9.80 -27.73 32.01
CA ARG A 448 9.90 -27.84 33.48
C ARG A 448 11.03 -28.77 33.91
N ARG A 449 11.18 -29.94 33.29
CA ARG A 449 12.23 -30.92 33.66
C ARG A 449 13.61 -30.43 33.31
N LEU A 450 13.80 -29.93 32.05
CA LEU A 450 15.11 -29.48 31.61
C LEU A 450 15.57 -28.15 32.23
N GLU A 451 14.62 -27.28 32.63
CA GLU A 451 14.93 -26.06 33.41
C GLU A 451 15.35 -26.41 34.87
N ALA A 452 14.82 -27.49 35.43
CA ALA A 452 15.19 -27.96 36.76
C ALA A 452 16.51 -28.73 36.79
N GLU A 453 16.94 -29.29 35.62
CA GLU A 453 18.19 -30.04 35.55
C GLU A 453 19.38 -29.07 35.38
N MET A 454 20.37 -29.22 36.27
CA MET A 454 21.57 -28.36 36.26
C MET A 454 22.77 -29.11 35.67
N ARG A 455 23.48 -28.48 34.76
CA ARG A 455 24.75 -28.96 34.18
C ARG A 455 25.78 -27.81 34.16
N ASP A 456 26.93 -28.04 34.79
CA ASP A 456 28.00 -27.02 34.92
C ASP A 456 27.50 -25.69 35.54
N GLY A 457 26.61 -25.77 36.54
CA GLY A 457 26.05 -24.61 37.24
C GLY A 457 25.00 -23.81 36.45
N ARG A 458 24.55 -24.31 35.29
CA ARG A 458 23.50 -23.70 34.47
C ARG A 458 22.38 -24.70 34.17
N PRO A 459 21.13 -24.28 34.03
CA PRO A 459 20.04 -25.17 33.61
C PRO A 459 20.31 -25.77 32.23
N VAL A 460 19.85 -27.00 32.00
CA VAL A 460 20.00 -27.72 30.74
C VAL A 460 19.15 -27.05 29.67
N ALA A 461 18.03 -26.43 30.03
CA ALA A 461 17.26 -25.63 29.08
C ALA A 461 16.76 -24.33 29.69
N GLN A 462 16.36 -23.40 28.82
CA GLN A 462 15.77 -22.13 29.21
C GLN A 462 14.70 -21.70 28.16
N ARG A 463 13.54 -21.27 28.64
CA ARG A 463 12.50 -20.68 27.78
C ARG A 463 13.02 -19.41 27.17
N ARG A 464 12.75 -19.24 25.87
CA ARG A 464 13.20 -18.08 25.12
C ARG A 464 12.17 -17.68 24.06
N VAL A 465 11.96 -16.39 23.94
CA VAL A 465 11.24 -15.79 22.82
C VAL A 465 12.25 -15.37 21.76
N ASN A 466 12.05 -15.81 20.55
CA ASN A 466 12.83 -15.42 19.39
C ASN A 466 11.93 -14.71 18.36
N PHE A 467 12.54 -13.84 17.56
CA PHE A 467 11.90 -13.18 16.46
C PHE A 467 12.61 -13.52 15.14
N ARG A 468 11.84 -13.66 14.06
CA ARG A 468 12.40 -13.75 12.71
C ARG A 468 12.93 -12.39 12.25
N LEU A 469 12.26 -11.29 12.66
CA LEU A 469 12.67 -9.92 12.40
C LEU A 469 14.14 -9.71 12.77
N ARG A 470 14.87 -9.04 11.87
CA ARG A 470 16.28 -8.67 12.07
C ARG A 470 16.41 -7.15 12.14
N ASP A 471 17.52 -6.68 12.74
CA ASP A 471 17.86 -5.26 12.69
C ASP A 471 17.97 -4.77 11.25
N TRP A 472 17.48 -3.57 11.01
CA TRP A 472 17.45 -2.96 9.69
C TRP A 472 18.82 -2.40 9.30
N GLY A 473 19.52 -3.04 8.36
CA GLY A 473 20.78 -2.55 7.80
C GLY A 473 20.57 -1.37 6.87
N ILE A 474 21.09 -0.21 7.27
CA ILE A 474 20.82 1.06 6.56
C ILE A 474 21.97 1.54 5.68
N SER A 475 23.15 0.95 5.75
CA SER A 475 24.31 1.37 4.94
C SER A 475 24.17 0.99 3.47
N ARG A 476 24.36 1.97 2.58
CA ARG A 476 24.40 1.77 1.12
C ARG A 476 25.67 2.39 0.56
N GLN A 477 26.39 1.63 -0.27
CA GLN A 477 27.63 2.04 -0.93
C GLN A 477 27.31 2.81 -2.21
N ARG A 478 26.52 3.89 -2.06
CA ARG A 478 25.99 4.70 -3.16
C ARG A 478 26.19 6.19 -2.88
N TYR A 479 26.22 6.99 -3.96
CA TYR A 479 26.33 8.45 -3.86
C TYR A 479 24.98 9.11 -3.60
N TRP A 480 23.94 8.78 -4.40
CA TRP A 480 22.66 9.48 -4.35
C TRP A 480 21.78 8.95 -3.23
N GLY A 481 22.06 9.40 -2.03
CA GLY A 481 21.39 9.05 -0.78
C GLY A 481 21.78 9.99 0.37
N CYS A 482 21.05 9.93 1.48
CA CYS A 482 21.35 10.74 2.66
C CYS A 482 22.67 10.30 3.30
N PRO A 483 23.71 11.17 3.41
CA PRO A 483 24.96 10.81 4.06
C PRO A 483 24.76 10.48 5.55
N ILE A 484 25.42 9.43 6.02
CA ILE A 484 25.42 9.07 7.44
C ILE A 484 26.34 10.06 8.20
N PRO A 485 25.83 10.81 9.20
CA PRO A 485 26.56 11.92 9.83
C PRO A 485 27.55 11.46 10.89
N ILE A 486 28.50 10.60 10.51
CA ILE A 486 29.53 10.05 11.39
C ILE A 486 30.93 10.33 10.81
N ILE A 487 31.89 10.54 11.71
CA ILE A 487 33.31 10.72 11.40
C ILE A 487 34.08 9.62 12.11
N HIS A 488 34.91 8.89 11.36
CA HIS A 488 35.79 7.83 11.86
C HIS A 488 37.16 8.41 12.19
N CYS A 489 37.54 8.37 13.46
CA CYS A 489 38.84 8.77 13.99
C CYS A 489 39.57 7.57 14.59
N ASP A 490 40.82 7.40 14.27
CA ASP A 490 41.62 6.26 14.78
C ASP A 490 41.73 6.24 16.30
N ASP A 491 41.76 7.43 16.94
CA ASP A 491 41.85 7.54 18.38
C ASP A 491 40.48 7.58 19.10
N CYS A 492 39.48 8.19 18.48
CA CYS A 492 38.17 8.43 19.10
C CYS A 492 37.07 7.47 18.68
N GLY A 493 37.34 6.62 17.68
CA GLY A 493 36.34 5.72 17.08
C GLY A 493 35.33 6.46 16.19
N ALA A 494 34.10 6.00 16.20
CA ALA A 494 32.98 6.63 15.50
C ALA A 494 32.50 7.87 16.28
N VAL A 495 32.67 9.04 15.70
CA VAL A 495 32.32 10.34 16.31
C VAL A 495 31.17 10.98 15.54
N PRO A 496 30.03 11.29 16.18
CA PRO A 496 28.95 12.05 15.59
C PRO A 496 29.43 13.41 15.05
N VAL A 497 28.91 13.80 13.89
CA VAL A 497 29.02 15.17 13.39
C VAL A 497 28.30 16.10 14.38
N PRO A 498 28.87 17.22 14.79
CA PRO A 498 28.17 18.20 15.63
C PRO A 498 26.86 18.67 14.99
N ASP A 499 25.81 18.84 15.80
CA ASP A 499 24.47 19.19 15.30
C ASP A 499 24.45 20.54 14.53
N ASP A 500 25.32 21.47 14.90
CA ASP A 500 25.48 22.77 14.24
C ASP A 500 26.24 22.71 12.90
N GLN A 501 26.84 21.54 12.58
CA GLN A 501 27.50 21.29 11.30
C GLN A 501 26.61 20.44 10.34
N LEU A 502 25.38 20.17 10.72
CA LEU A 502 24.40 19.56 9.81
C LEU A 502 23.78 20.61 8.87
N PRO A 503 23.49 20.23 7.62
CA PRO A 503 23.65 18.91 7.03
C PRO A 503 25.07 18.60 6.55
N VAL A 504 25.45 17.31 6.59
CA VAL A 504 26.56 16.81 5.79
C VAL A 504 26.07 16.72 4.35
N VAL A 505 26.49 17.66 3.51
CA VAL A 505 26.01 17.78 2.12
C VAL A 505 26.82 16.89 1.19
N LEU A 506 26.14 16.29 0.19
CA LEU A 506 26.79 15.56 -0.89
C LEU A 506 27.66 16.52 -1.74
N PRO A 507 28.88 16.12 -2.15
CA PRO A 507 29.67 16.90 -3.08
C PRO A 507 29.09 16.84 -4.50
N ASP A 508 29.09 17.97 -5.21
CA ASP A 508 28.60 18.00 -6.60
C ASP A 508 29.66 17.53 -7.60
N ASP A 509 30.97 17.54 -7.22
CA ASP A 509 32.11 17.17 -8.03
C ASP A 509 32.48 15.68 -7.92
N VAL A 510 31.57 14.82 -8.33
CA VAL A 510 31.74 13.35 -8.27
C VAL A 510 31.93 12.74 -9.66
N ASP A 511 32.77 11.70 -9.71
CA ASP A 511 33.03 10.90 -10.92
C ASP A 511 32.29 9.55 -10.85
N PHE A 512 31.45 9.29 -11.84
CA PHE A 512 30.67 8.07 -12.01
C PHE A 512 31.27 7.10 -13.03
N ASP A 513 32.40 7.44 -13.66
CA ASP A 513 33.01 6.60 -14.73
C ASP A 513 33.61 5.30 -14.20
N LYS A 514 33.75 5.15 -12.89
CA LYS A 514 34.29 3.98 -12.21
C LYS A 514 33.25 3.29 -11.32
N PRO A 515 33.20 1.94 -11.33
CA PRO A 515 32.31 1.21 -10.42
C PRO A 515 32.70 1.39 -8.96
N GLY A 516 31.73 1.18 -8.05
CA GLY A 516 31.87 1.29 -6.60
C GLY A 516 31.49 2.65 -6.06
N ASN A 517 31.62 2.84 -4.74
CA ASN A 517 31.13 4.04 -4.04
C ASN A 517 31.89 5.33 -4.43
N PRO A 518 31.25 6.32 -5.09
CA PRO A 518 31.91 7.57 -5.48
C PRO A 518 32.38 8.39 -4.27
N LEU A 519 31.67 8.38 -3.14
CA LEU A 519 32.04 9.11 -1.92
C LEU A 519 33.33 8.57 -1.31
N ASP A 520 33.53 7.25 -1.35
CA ASP A 520 34.79 6.67 -0.84
C ASP A 520 36.01 7.01 -1.72
N ARG A 521 35.77 7.23 -3.01
CA ARG A 521 36.83 7.67 -3.95
C ARG A 521 37.09 9.18 -3.95
N HIS A 522 36.17 9.97 -3.35
CA HIS A 522 36.28 11.43 -3.41
C HIS A 522 37.58 11.92 -2.74
N PRO A 523 38.38 12.78 -3.42
CA PRO A 523 39.72 13.13 -2.96
C PRO A 523 39.75 14.00 -1.71
N THR A 524 38.71 14.82 -1.47
CA THR A 524 38.71 15.80 -0.40
C THR A 524 37.53 15.65 0.55
N TRP A 525 36.32 15.44 0.07
CA TRP A 525 35.09 15.45 0.86
C TRP A 525 35.12 14.53 2.09
N LYS A 526 35.73 13.37 1.99
CA LYS A 526 35.82 12.40 3.08
C LYS A 526 36.84 12.77 4.17
N HIS A 527 37.78 13.65 3.89
CA HIS A 527 38.85 14.01 4.80
C HIS A 527 38.48 15.23 5.63
N VAL A 528 38.39 15.05 6.93
CA VAL A 528 37.97 16.11 7.88
C VAL A 528 38.74 16.00 9.18
N PRO A 529 38.87 17.07 9.97
CA PRO A 529 39.37 16.95 11.33
C PRO A 529 38.32 16.28 12.23
N CYS A 530 38.79 15.48 13.18
CA CYS A 530 37.93 14.90 14.20
C CYS A 530 37.34 15.99 15.09
N PRO A 531 36.01 16.07 15.29
CA PRO A 531 35.41 17.10 16.15
C PRO A 531 35.82 16.98 17.62
N ARG A 532 36.27 15.81 18.07
CA ARG A 532 36.65 15.55 19.47
C ARG A 532 38.12 15.87 19.77
N CYS A 533 39.04 15.49 18.85
CA CYS A 533 40.50 15.61 19.09
C CYS A 533 41.27 16.42 18.05
N ALA A 534 40.59 16.95 17.04
CA ALA A 534 41.12 17.76 15.92
C ALA A 534 42.16 17.01 15.02
N LYS A 535 42.44 15.73 15.26
CA LYS A 535 43.32 14.92 14.39
C LYS A 535 42.65 14.64 13.03
N PRO A 536 43.44 14.33 12.00
CA PRO A 536 42.88 13.86 10.71
C PRO A 536 41.94 12.67 10.90
N ALA A 537 40.80 12.73 10.27
CA ALA A 537 39.74 11.71 10.35
C ALA A 537 38.99 11.58 9.02
N ARG A 538 38.10 10.65 8.91
CA ARG A 538 37.31 10.39 7.69
C ARG A 538 35.82 10.41 7.98
N ARG A 539 35.04 11.10 7.12
CA ARG A 539 33.60 10.96 7.11
C ARG A 539 33.22 9.53 6.77
N GLU A 540 32.10 9.09 7.30
CA GLU A 540 31.40 7.92 6.76
C GLU A 540 31.08 8.16 5.29
N THR A 541 31.30 7.16 4.44
CA THR A 541 31.10 7.24 3.00
C THR A 541 29.89 6.47 2.51
N ASP A 542 29.29 5.67 3.38
CA ASP A 542 28.00 5.06 3.10
C ASP A 542 26.85 6.08 3.25
N THR A 543 25.84 5.94 2.43
CA THR A 543 24.57 6.66 2.55
C THR A 543 23.51 5.80 3.19
N MET A 544 22.44 6.39 3.69
CA MET A 544 21.34 5.66 4.26
C MET A 544 20.50 4.98 3.17
N ASP A 545 19.89 3.85 3.51
CA ASP A 545 18.83 3.23 2.72
C ASP A 545 17.70 4.24 2.47
N THR A 546 17.20 4.31 1.24
CA THR A 546 16.14 5.25 0.85
C THR A 546 14.82 5.03 1.59
N PHE A 547 14.57 3.85 2.14
CA PHE A 547 13.42 3.64 3.03
C PHE A 547 13.53 4.46 4.34
N VAL A 548 14.72 4.92 4.73
CA VAL A 548 14.87 5.88 5.84
C VAL A 548 14.22 7.21 5.48
N ASP A 549 14.40 7.65 4.22
CA ASP A 549 13.84 8.90 3.70
C ASP A 549 12.31 8.89 3.77
N SER A 550 11.69 7.79 3.37
CA SER A 550 10.24 7.63 3.35
C SER A 550 9.63 7.20 4.69
N SER A 551 10.44 6.92 5.72
CA SER A 551 9.91 6.44 7.01
C SER A 551 9.37 7.53 7.93
N TRP A 552 9.53 8.84 7.59
CA TRP A 552 9.10 9.95 8.44
C TRP A 552 8.51 11.15 7.70
N TYR A 553 8.43 11.12 6.38
CA TYR A 553 7.94 12.24 5.54
C TYR A 553 6.51 12.68 5.91
N TYR A 554 5.66 11.75 6.34
CA TYR A 554 4.33 12.03 6.84
C TYR A 554 4.34 12.99 8.05
N ALA A 555 5.34 12.89 8.90
CA ALA A 555 5.54 13.81 10.01
C ALA A 555 6.10 15.15 9.52
N ARG A 556 7.01 15.15 8.53
CA ARG A 556 7.58 16.39 7.97
C ARG A 556 6.55 17.25 7.27
N PHE A 557 5.59 16.68 6.58
CA PHE A 557 4.52 17.41 5.90
C PHE A 557 3.66 18.27 6.85
N THR A 558 3.63 17.96 8.13
CA THR A 558 2.85 18.74 9.10
C THR A 558 3.40 20.15 9.32
N ASP A 559 4.74 20.30 9.14
CA ASP A 559 5.43 21.60 9.21
C ASP A 559 6.73 21.56 8.38
N PRO A 560 6.61 21.57 7.02
CA PRO A 560 7.75 21.31 6.14
C PRO A 560 8.82 22.40 6.10
N HIS A 561 8.46 23.62 6.52
CA HIS A 561 9.35 24.78 6.50
C HIS A 561 10.09 25.03 7.82
N LEU A 562 9.89 24.17 8.82
CA LEU A 562 10.59 24.27 10.09
C LEU A 562 12.09 23.99 9.88
N GLU A 563 12.96 24.95 10.29
CA GLU A 563 14.39 24.88 9.99
C GLU A 563 15.22 24.33 11.15
N ASP A 564 14.80 24.54 12.40
CA ASP A 564 15.61 24.29 13.61
C ASP A 564 15.52 22.84 14.12
N ARG A 565 14.48 22.10 13.75
CA ARG A 565 14.19 20.74 14.24
C ARG A 565 13.36 19.91 13.24
N PRO A 566 13.36 18.58 13.37
CA PRO A 566 12.64 17.70 12.44
C PRO A 566 11.12 17.93 12.41
N THR A 567 10.51 18.15 13.59
CA THR A 567 9.06 18.31 13.76
C THR A 567 8.75 19.35 14.85
N ASN A 568 7.64 20.05 14.69
CA ASN A 568 7.01 20.79 15.79
C ASN A 568 6.08 19.83 16.53
N ARG A 569 6.40 19.55 17.81
CA ARG A 569 5.71 18.54 18.60
C ARG A 569 4.20 18.76 18.72
N GLU A 570 3.77 19.99 18.95
CA GLU A 570 2.35 20.34 19.08
C GLU A 570 1.61 20.16 17.75
N VAL A 571 2.25 20.58 16.66
CA VAL A 571 1.67 20.50 15.31
C VAL A 571 1.63 19.05 14.84
N VAL A 572 2.71 18.30 14.98
CA VAL A 572 2.78 16.92 14.51
C VAL A 572 1.81 16.02 15.28
N ASP A 573 1.68 16.21 16.59
CA ASP A 573 0.77 15.43 17.43
C ASP A 573 -0.71 15.75 17.18
N ARG A 574 -1.01 16.94 16.65
CA ARG A 574 -2.36 17.31 16.21
C ARG A 574 -2.76 16.64 14.91
N TRP A 575 -1.81 16.46 13.97
CA TRP A 575 -2.09 15.89 12.65
C TRP A 575 -1.99 14.37 12.60
N LEU A 576 -1.13 13.77 13.42
CA LEU A 576 -0.90 12.32 13.40
C LEU A 576 -1.76 11.58 14.45
N PRO A 577 -2.04 10.31 14.18
CA PRO A 577 -1.67 9.52 13.01
C PRO A 577 -2.44 9.96 11.76
N VAL A 578 -1.88 9.74 10.56
CA VAL A 578 -2.55 9.99 9.28
C VAL A 578 -3.90 9.27 9.25
N ASP A 579 -4.98 10.00 9.01
CA ASP A 579 -6.34 9.43 9.08
C ASP A 579 -6.60 8.42 7.99
N GLN A 580 -6.18 8.71 6.76
CA GLN A 580 -6.30 7.80 5.62
C GLN A 580 -5.02 7.79 4.80
N TYR A 581 -4.33 6.66 4.81
CA TYR A 581 -3.13 6.40 4.02
C TYR A 581 -3.46 5.45 2.86
N ILE A 582 -2.97 5.75 1.65
CA ILE A 582 -3.28 4.98 0.44
C ILE A 582 -1.98 4.64 -0.30
N GLY A 583 -1.80 3.35 -0.65
CA GLY A 583 -0.62 2.94 -1.39
C GLY A 583 -0.57 1.45 -1.72
N GLY A 584 0.53 1.00 -2.31
CA GLY A 584 0.70 -0.37 -2.77
C GLY A 584 0.92 -1.39 -1.65
N ILE A 585 0.34 -2.58 -1.78
CA ILE A 585 0.50 -3.68 -0.82
C ILE A 585 1.95 -4.21 -0.77
N GLU A 586 2.73 -3.99 -1.81
CA GLU A 586 4.15 -4.37 -1.89
C GLU A 586 5.00 -3.76 -0.77
N HIS A 587 4.52 -2.69 -0.16
CA HIS A 587 5.18 -2.01 0.96
C HIS A 587 4.82 -2.57 2.34
N ALA A 588 4.03 -3.64 2.42
CA ALA A 588 3.53 -4.20 3.68
C ALA A 588 4.62 -4.48 4.72
N ILE A 589 5.74 -5.09 4.31
CA ILE A 589 6.88 -5.44 5.17
C ILE A 589 8.12 -4.55 4.95
N LEU A 590 8.01 -3.56 4.09
CA LEU A 590 9.04 -2.55 3.77
C LEU A 590 8.68 -1.23 4.45
N HIS A 591 8.31 -0.23 3.64
CA HIS A 591 7.98 1.12 4.08
C HIS A 591 6.98 1.16 5.25
N LEU A 592 5.90 0.36 5.21
CA LEU A 592 4.88 0.36 6.27
C LEU A 592 5.44 -0.14 7.62
N LEU A 593 6.27 -1.17 7.62
CA LEU A 593 6.90 -1.68 8.83
C LEU A 593 7.96 -0.70 9.35
N TYR A 594 8.77 -0.15 8.45
CA TYR A 594 9.81 0.82 8.81
C TYR A 594 9.24 2.13 9.34
N SER A 595 8.15 2.63 8.76
CA SER A 595 7.45 3.82 9.27
C SER A 595 6.91 3.60 10.70
N ARG A 596 6.41 2.41 11.01
CA ARG A 596 5.96 2.04 12.36
C ARG A 596 7.11 1.99 13.36
N PHE A 597 8.27 1.48 12.95
CA PHE A 597 9.49 1.54 13.75
C PHE A 597 9.93 3.00 13.95
N PHE A 598 9.96 3.80 12.88
CA PHE A 598 10.38 5.19 12.94
C PHE A 598 9.51 6.03 13.87
N ALA A 599 8.19 5.83 13.85
CA ALA A 599 7.28 6.50 14.78
C ALA A 599 7.66 6.22 16.24
N ARG A 600 8.01 4.96 16.58
CA ARG A 600 8.48 4.58 17.92
C ARG A 600 9.82 5.19 18.29
N ALA A 601 10.77 5.17 17.36
CA ALA A 601 12.09 5.77 17.56
C ALA A 601 11.98 7.29 17.73
N MET A 602 11.17 7.96 16.93
CA MET A 602 10.86 9.38 17.04
C MET A 602 10.16 9.71 18.37
N LYS A 603 9.25 8.86 18.83
CA LYS A 603 8.60 9.01 20.14
C LYS A 603 9.60 8.86 21.27
N ALA A 604 10.46 7.86 21.22
CA ALA A 604 11.50 7.62 22.22
C ALA A 604 12.51 8.79 22.32
N THR A 605 12.71 9.53 21.23
CA THR A 605 13.63 10.69 21.16
C THR A 605 12.92 12.04 21.20
N GLY A 606 11.60 12.06 21.43
CA GLY A 606 10.84 13.29 21.71
C GLY A 606 10.32 14.04 20.48
N HIS A 607 10.52 13.51 19.28
CA HIS A 607 10.08 14.13 18.02
C HIS A 607 8.59 13.91 17.70
N LEU A 608 7.95 12.86 18.29
CA LEU A 608 6.58 12.45 18.02
C LEU A 608 5.91 11.92 19.31
N GLY A 609 4.57 12.05 19.44
CA GLY A 609 3.77 11.54 20.53
C GLY A 609 3.11 10.18 20.29
N HIS A 610 2.99 9.79 19.05
CA HIS A 610 2.25 8.62 18.61
C HIS A 610 3.16 7.43 18.34
N ASP A 611 2.66 6.21 18.52
CA ASP A 611 3.36 4.95 18.23
C ASP A 611 3.15 4.49 16.79
N GLU A 612 2.00 4.84 16.22
CA GLU A 612 1.60 4.43 14.88
C GLU A 612 1.52 5.66 13.95
N PRO A 613 2.07 5.55 12.75
CA PRO A 613 2.05 6.65 11.78
C PRO A 613 0.70 6.82 11.06
N PHE A 614 -0.05 5.71 10.86
CA PHE A 614 -1.23 5.65 10.01
C PHE A 614 -2.40 4.97 10.75
N ALA A 615 -3.50 5.69 10.98
CA ALA A 615 -4.70 5.16 11.61
C ALA A 615 -5.49 4.26 10.64
N GLY A 616 -5.65 4.69 9.39
CA GLY A 616 -6.30 3.94 8.33
C GLY A 616 -5.35 3.69 7.17
N LEU A 617 -5.32 2.48 6.67
CA LEU A 617 -4.57 2.08 5.49
C LEU A 617 -5.51 1.49 4.45
N PHE A 618 -5.34 1.92 3.21
CA PHE A 618 -5.98 1.31 2.06
C PHE A 618 -4.95 0.87 1.02
N THR A 619 -5.08 -0.36 0.52
CA THR A 619 -4.20 -0.88 -0.51
C THR A 619 -4.99 -1.08 -1.81
N GLN A 620 -4.71 -0.21 -2.79
CA GLN A 620 -5.38 -0.28 -4.08
C GLN A 620 -4.81 -1.42 -4.96
N GLY A 621 -5.66 -1.96 -5.84
CA GLY A 621 -5.23 -2.85 -6.91
C GLY A 621 -4.43 -2.10 -7.99
N MET A 622 -3.71 -2.83 -8.79
CA MET A 622 -2.86 -2.29 -9.87
C MET A 622 -3.68 -1.91 -11.10
N VAL A 623 -3.11 -1.07 -11.95
CA VAL A 623 -3.59 -0.90 -13.32
C VAL A 623 -2.81 -1.87 -14.21
N VAL A 624 -3.55 -2.73 -14.90
CA VAL A 624 -3.02 -3.80 -15.74
C VAL A 624 -3.43 -3.58 -17.20
N HIS A 625 -2.60 -4.04 -18.12
CA HIS A 625 -2.87 -3.95 -19.55
C HIS A 625 -2.32 -5.18 -20.28
N GLU A 626 -2.86 -5.47 -21.45
CA GLU A 626 -2.32 -6.47 -22.35
C GLU A 626 -0.88 -6.14 -22.73
N THR A 627 -0.10 -7.18 -22.98
CA THR A 627 1.25 -7.05 -23.51
C THR A 627 1.26 -7.41 -24.98
N TYR A 628 2.15 -6.79 -25.75
CA TYR A 628 2.26 -6.97 -27.19
C TYR A 628 3.68 -7.30 -27.59
N ARG A 629 3.84 -8.26 -28.54
CA ARG A 629 5.14 -8.62 -29.09
C ARG A 629 5.10 -8.70 -30.60
N ASP A 630 6.16 -8.20 -31.22
CA ASP A 630 6.38 -8.38 -32.66
C ASP A 630 6.90 -9.78 -33.00
N ALA A 631 7.10 -10.07 -34.27
CA ALA A 631 7.60 -11.37 -34.75
C ALA A 631 9.00 -11.74 -34.23
N SER A 632 9.80 -10.77 -33.80
CA SER A 632 11.12 -11.00 -33.17
C SER A 632 11.03 -11.32 -31.67
N GLY A 633 9.85 -11.18 -31.08
CA GLY A 633 9.61 -11.32 -29.64
C GLY A 633 9.88 -10.04 -28.86
N ALA A 634 10.19 -8.91 -29.48
CA ALA A 634 10.39 -7.63 -28.84
C ALA A 634 9.05 -7.02 -28.40
N TRP A 635 9.06 -6.31 -27.25
CA TRP A 635 7.88 -5.64 -26.73
C TRP A 635 7.49 -4.44 -27.58
N VAL A 636 6.18 -4.32 -27.88
CA VAL A 636 5.57 -3.23 -28.66
C VAL A 636 4.65 -2.40 -27.75
N GLN A 637 4.65 -1.08 -27.93
CA GLN A 637 3.78 -0.20 -27.13
C GLN A 637 2.32 -0.28 -27.61
N PRO A 638 1.33 -0.16 -26.73
CA PRO A 638 -0.09 -0.14 -27.09
C PRO A 638 -0.41 0.94 -28.16
N ALA A 639 0.21 2.10 -28.08
CA ALA A 639 0.04 3.20 -29.04
C ALA A 639 0.49 2.85 -30.48
N ASP A 640 1.35 1.84 -30.65
CA ASP A 640 1.81 1.36 -31.97
C ASP A 640 0.98 0.17 -32.47
N VAL A 641 -0.06 -0.26 -31.74
CA VAL A 641 -0.85 -1.48 -32.04
C VAL A 641 -2.28 -1.10 -32.45
N ARG A 642 -2.72 -1.62 -33.60
CA ARG A 642 -4.10 -1.58 -34.04
C ARG A 642 -4.73 -2.95 -33.85
N ILE A 643 -5.88 -3.01 -33.18
CA ILE A 643 -6.65 -4.24 -32.95
C ILE A 643 -7.84 -4.28 -33.90
N GLU A 644 -8.01 -5.40 -34.59
CA GLU A 644 -9.13 -5.68 -35.46
C GLU A 644 -9.91 -6.89 -34.96
N ASN A 645 -11.23 -6.82 -35.02
CA ASN A 645 -12.13 -7.92 -34.66
C ASN A 645 -12.73 -8.54 -35.94
N GLU A 646 -12.27 -9.73 -36.31
CA GLU A 646 -12.83 -10.47 -37.43
C GLU A 646 -13.50 -11.77 -36.93
N GLY A 647 -14.81 -11.85 -37.08
CA GLY A 647 -15.56 -13.06 -36.72
C GLY A 647 -15.44 -13.46 -35.25
N GLY A 648 -15.24 -12.50 -34.33
CA GLY A 648 -15.04 -12.75 -32.87
C GLY A 648 -13.61 -13.08 -32.48
N VAL A 649 -12.66 -13.08 -33.42
CA VAL A 649 -11.23 -13.26 -33.15
C VAL A 649 -10.53 -11.90 -33.21
N ARG A 650 -9.83 -11.56 -32.11
CA ARG A 650 -9.02 -10.34 -32.03
C ARG A 650 -7.67 -10.58 -32.72
N LYS A 651 -7.31 -9.71 -33.66
CA LYS A 651 -6.01 -9.68 -34.33
C LYS A 651 -5.36 -8.33 -34.07
N ALA A 652 -4.06 -8.31 -33.84
CA ALA A 652 -3.30 -7.10 -33.61
C ALA A 652 -2.27 -6.90 -34.72
N PHE A 653 -2.10 -5.65 -35.16
CA PHE A 653 -1.16 -5.25 -36.19
C PHE A 653 -0.40 -4.00 -35.77
N HIS A 654 0.86 -3.90 -36.14
CA HIS A 654 1.65 -2.69 -35.94
C HIS A 654 1.13 -1.58 -36.84
N ILE A 655 0.79 -0.42 -36.27
CA ILE A 655 0.12 0.68 -37.01
C ILE A 655 0.91 1.14 -38.24
N ARG A 656 2.25 1.27 -38.11
CA ARG A 656 3.11 1.81 -39.17
C ARG A 656 3.52 0.79 -40.23
N THR A 657 3.78 -0.47 -39.82
CA THR A 657 4.31 -1.50 -40.72
C THR A 657 3.24 -2.44 -41.22
N GLY A 658 2.09 -2.53 -40.57
CA GLY A 658 1.04 -3.49 -40.88
C GLY A 658 1.38 -4.95 -40.49
N GLU A 659 2.54 -5.18 -39.84
CA GLU A 659 2.97 -6.52 -39.43
C GLU A 659 2.09 -7.06 -38.30
N PRO A 660 1.85 -8.38 -38.26
CA PRO A 660 1.07 -8.97 -37.19
C PRO A 660 1.81 -8.91 -35.85
N ILE A 661 1.07 -8.58 -34.80
CA ILE A 661 1.50 -8.49 -33.42
C ILE A 661 0.84 -9.61 -32.61
N THR A 662 1.61 -10.25 -31.78
CA THR A 662 1.09 -11.25 -30.81
C THR A 662 0.53 -10.54 -29.58
N ILE A 663 -0.76 -10.77 -29.29
CA ILE A 663 -1.41 -10.33 -28.05
C ILE A 663 -1.00 -11.32 -26.94
N GLY A 664 -0.35 -10.80 -25.90
CA GLY A 664 0.09 -11.57 -24.73
C GLY A 664 -0.86 -11.45 -23.54
N SER A 665 -0.39 -11.85 -22.37
CA SER A 665 -1.14 -11.81 -21.12
C SER A 665 -1.40 -10.38 -20.64
N ILE A 666 -2.48 -10.22 -19.86
CA ILE A 666 -2.76 -8.99 -19.11
C ILE A 666 -1.83 -8.99 -17.89
N GLU A 667 -1.03 -7.95 -17.76
CA GLU A 667 -0.02 -7.82 -16.72
C GLU A 667 0.03 -6.39 -16.16
N LYS A 668 0.66 -6.24 -14.99
CA LYS A 668 0.97 -4.91 -14.41
C LYS A 668 1.67 -4.05 -15.46
N MET A 669 1.21 -2.82 -15.63
CA MET A 669 1.86 -1.85 -16.53
C MET A 669 3.31 -1.62 -16.10
N SER A 670 4.26 -1.76 -17.02
CA SER A 670 5.67 -1.54 -16.77
C SER A 670 6.39 -1.00 -18.00
N LYS A 671 7.36 -0.11 -17.77
CA LYS A 671 8.20 0.46 -18.85
C LYS A 671 9.03 -0.63 -19.55
N SER A 672 9.45 -1.67 -18.83
CA SER A 672 10.24 -2.78 -19.38
C SER A 672 9.47 -3.64 -20.37
N LYS A 673 8.17 -3.83 -20.15
CA LYS A 673 7.26 -4.56 -21.06
C LYS A 673 6.57 -3.66 -22.06
N LYS A 674 6.81 -2.36 -22.00
CA LYS A 674 6.19 -1.32 -22.84
C LYS A 674 4.66 -1.37 -22.89
N ASN A 675 4.00 -1.90 -21.90
CA ASN A 675 2.54 -1.99 -21.82
C ASN A 675 1.91 -0.85 -21.02
N THR A 676 2.58 0.30 -20.98
CA THR A 676 2.13 1.51 -20.27
C THR A 676 1.30 2.41 -21.19
N ILE A 677 0.27 3.03 -20.62
CA ILE A 677 -0.51 4.10 -21.22
C ILE A 677 -0.01 5.43 -20.65
N ASP A 678 0.21 6.41 -21.50
CA ASP A 678 0.66 7.75 -21.11
C ASP A 678 -0.55 8.57 -20.58
N PRO A 679 -0.54 9.00 -19.31
CA PRO A 679 -1.60 9.85 -18.78
C PRO A 679 -1.81 11.16 -19.53
N ASP A 680 -0.76 11.77 -20.09
CA ASP A 680 -0.86 13.03 -20.83
C ASP A 680 -1.68 12.87 -22.10
N GLU A 681 -1.56 11.73 -22.81
CA GLU A 681 -2.35 11.44 -24.00
C GLU A 681 -3.84 11.31 -23.66
N ILE A 682 -4.13 10.65 -22.54
CA ILE A 682 -5.51 10.44 -22.09
C ILE A 682 -6.13 11.76 -21.61
N ILE A 683 -5.43 12.51 -20.76
CA ILE A 683 -5.88 13.82 -20.27
C ILE A 683 -6.02 14.81 -21.43
N GLY A 684 -5.05 14.84 -22.34
CA GLY A 684 -5.07 15.70 -23.51
C GLY A 684 -6.20 15.38 -24.52
N THR A 685 -6.66 14.14 -24.57
CA THR A 685 -7.71 13.67 -25.47
C THR A 685 -9.11 13.76 -24.84
N TYR A 686 -9.26 13.28 -23.60
CA TYR A 686 -10.56 13.06 -22.96
C TYR A 686 -10.80 13.96 -21.74
N GLY A 687 -9.76 14.60 -21.22
CA GLY A 687 -9.80 15.38 -19.98
C GLY A 687 -9.44 14.58 -18.72
N ALA A 688 -8.99 15.30 -17.69
CA ALA A 688 -8.61 14.72 -16.39
C ALA A 688 -9.82 14.08 -15.70
N ASP A 689 -10.98 14.71 -15.71
CA ASP A 689 -12.20 14.19 -15.10
C ASP A 689 -12.64 12.85 -15.70
N THR A 690 -12.43 12.66 -17.01
CA THR A 690 -12.69 11.37 -17.67
C THR A 690 -11.74 10.28 -17.16
N ALA A 691 -10.45 10.58 -17.03
CA ALA A 691 -9.46 9.63 -16.51
C ALA A 691 -9.74 9.27 -15.06
N ARG A 692 -10.06 10.25 -14.22
CA ARG A 692 -10.44 10.07 -12.81
C ARG A 692 -11.68 9.19 -12.68
N TRP A 693 -12.74 9.48 -13.44
CA TRP A 693 -13.98 8.71 -13.43
C TRP A 693 -13.77 7.26 -13.83
N PHE A 694 -13.01 7.01 -14.89
CA PHE A 694 -12.68 5.65 -15.31
C PHE A 694 -11.98 4.85 -14.21
N MET A 695 -10.97 5.45 -13.54
CA MET A 695 -10.20 4.79 -12.47
C MET A 695 -11.04 4.42 -11.25
N LEU A 696 -12.17 5.11 -11.04
CA LEU A 696 -13.07 4.88 -9.91
C LEU A 696 -14.22 3.92 -10.25
N SER A 697 -14.54 3.70 -11.54
CA SER A 697 -15.79 3.07 -11.97
C SER A 697 -15.71 1.57 -12.20
N ASP A 698 -14.59 1.06 -12.71
CA ASP A 698 -14.52 -0.26 -13.34
C ASP A 698 -14.65 -1.44 -12.35
N SER A 699 -13.96 -1.36 -11.22
CA SER A 699 -13.88 -2.48 -10.27
C SER A 699 -13.78 -2.01 -8.82
N PRO A 700 -14.03 -2.89 -7.84
CA PRO A 700 -13.71 -2.58 -6.45
C PRO A 700 -12.27 -2.07 -6.32
N PRO A 701 -12.03 -1.01 -5.54
CA PRO A 701 -10.72 -0.33 -5.48
C PRO A 701 -9.55 -1.25 -5.08
N GLU A 702 -9.82 -2.33 -4.36
CA GLU A 702 -8.81 -3.32 -3.94
C GLU A 702 -8.39 -4.27 -5.08
N ARG A 703 -9.17 -4.34 -6.16
CA ARG A 703 -8.90 -5.21 -7.32
C ARG A 703 -8.16 -4.46 -8.40
N ASP A 704 -7.46 -5.23 -9.23
CA ASP A 704 -6.79 -4.67 -10.40
C ASP A 704 -7.82 -4.12 -11.40
N VAL A 705 -7.46 -3.02 -12.07
CA VAL A 705 -8.22 -2.41 -13.17
C VAL A 705 -7.56 -2.79 -14.48
N ILE A 706 -8.34 -3.38 -15.39
CA ILE A 706 -7.89 -3.62 -16.75
C ILE A 706 -8.14 -2.34 -17.57
N TRP A 707 -7.09 -1.76 -18.07
CA TRP A 707 -7.20 -0.61 -18.97
C TRP A 707 -7.80 -1.04 -20.30
N THR A 708 -8.88 -0.36 -20.72
CA THR A 708 -9.51 -0.55 -22.03
C THR A 708 -9.92 0.81 -22.63
N GLU A 709 -9.74 0.96 -23.92
CA GLU A 709 -10.13 2.17 -24.65
C GLU A 709 -11.65 2.38 -24.62
N GLU A 710 -12.42 1.32 -24.75
CA GLU A 710 -13.89 1.35 -24.68
C GLU A 710 -14.39 1.86 -23.32
N GLY A 711 -13.70 1.50 -22.24
CA GLY A 711 -14.01 1.94 -20.87
C GLY A 711 -13.80 3.45 -20.72
N VAL A 712 -12.69 3.98 -21.20
CA VAL A 712 -12.39 5.42 -21.18
C VAL A 712 -13.38 6.21 -22.02
N GLN A 713 -13.69 5.71 -23.23
CA GLN A 713 -14.73 6.32 -24.07
C GLN A 713 -16.11 6.28 -23.41
N GLY A 714 -16.41 5.22 -22.65
CA GLY A 714 -17.62 5.10 -21.82
C GLY A 714 -17.68 6.20 -20.76
N ALA A 715 -16.58 6.40 -20.05
CA ALA A 715 -16.43 7.49 -19.07
C ALA A 715 -16.60 8.87 -19.72
N HIS A 716 -15.97 9.11 -20.87
CA HIS A 716 -16.11 10.37 -21.61
C HIS A 716 -17.56 10.63 -22.04
N ARG A 717 -18.27 9.60 -22.55
CA ARG A 717 -19.70 9.74 -22.90
C ARG A 717 -20.53 10.14 -21.70
N PHE A 718 -20.20 9.64 -20.50
CA PHE A 718 -20.90 10.02 -19.28
C PHE A 718 -20.64 11.48 -18.88
N VAL A 719 -19.40 11.96 -18.99
CA VAL A 719 -19.03 13.37 -18.76
C VAL A 719 -19.89 14.28 -19.66
N GLN A 720 -19.97 14.00 -20.95
CA GLN A 720 -20.76 14.78 -21.91
C GLN A 720 -22.26 14.66 -21.64
N ARG A 721 -22.74 13.49 -21.20
CA ARG A 721 -24.13 13.28 -20.83
C ARG A 721 -24.52 14.11 -19.60
N LEU A 722 -23.67 14.11 -18.57
CA LEU A 722 -23.93 14.85 -17.33
C LEU A 722 -23.97 16.36 -17.60
N TRP A 723 -23.03 16.89 -18.37
CA TRP A 723 -23.04 18.29 -18.81
C TRP A 723 -24.36 18.69 -19.49
N ARG A 724 -24.79 17.89 -20.47
CA ARG A 724 -26.05 18.13 -21.17
C ARG A 724 -27.23 18.04 -20.23
N LEU A 725 -27.29 17.05 -19.35
CA LEU A 725 -28.37 16.83 -18.39
C LEU A 725 -28.58 18.06 -17.49
N ILE A 726 -27.49 18.64 -16.97
CA ILE A 726 -27.57 19.85 -16.15
C ILE A 726 -28.09 21.05 -16.97
N GLY A 727 -27.60 21.23 -18.19
CA GLY A 727 -28.12 22.28 -19.10
C GLY A 727 -29.61 22.12 -19.39
N GLU A 728 -30.09 20.88 -19.56
CA GLU A 728 -31.55 20.62 -19.77
C GLU A 728 -32.37 20.94 -18.53
N VAL A 729 -31.86 20.67 -17.31
CA VAL A 729 -32.56 21.07 -16.05
C VAL A 729 -32.64 22.58 -15.97
N VAL A 730 -31.58 23.31 -16.25
CA VAL A 730 -31.59 24.78 -16.22
C VAL A 730 -32.62 25.35 -17.18
N ALA A 731 -32.65 24.84 -18.42
CA ALA A 731 -33.58 25.31 -19.46
C ALA A 731 -35.08 25.20 -19.06
N VAL A 732 -35.43 24.24 -18.20
CA VAL A 732 -36.82 24.03 -17.75
C VAL A 732 -37.10 24.64 -16.36
N THR A 733 -36.06 25.13 -15.66
CA THR A 733 -36.20 25.67 -14.29
C THR A 733 -35.81 27.14 -14.15
N ASP A 734 -35.31 27.82 -15.22
CA ASP A 734 -34.73 29.17 -15.18
C ASP A 734 -35.73 30.28 -14.78
N ASP A 735 -37.01 30.05 -15.00
CA ASP A 735 -38.08 30.99 -14.63
C ASP A 735 -38.65 30.82 -13.21
N ALA A 736 -38.04 29.90 -12.44
CA ALA A 736 -38.53 29.64 -11.07
C ALA A 736 -37.89 30.64 -10.08
N ALA A 737 -38.64 31.67 -9.69
CA ALA A 737 -38.42 32.40 -8.46
C ALA A 737 -38.38 31.34 -7.32
N ASP A 738 -37.52 31.56 -6.30
CA ASP A 738 -37.35 30.72 -5.10
C ASP A 738 -38.69 30.23 -4.53
N GLY A 739 -39.16 29.07 -4.99
CA GLY A 739 -40.35 28.42 -4.46
C GLY A 739 -39.95 27.58 -3.28
N SER A 740 -40.30 28.09 -2.07
CA SER A 740 -40.37 27.23 -0.88
C SER A 740 -41.36 26.10 -1.13
N ALA A 741 -40.98 24.86 -0.91
CA ALA A 741 -41.84 23.69 -1.01
C ALA A 741 -43.04 23.85 -0.06
N GLU A 742 -44.23 24.22 -0.58
CA GLU A 742 -45.48 24.13 0.16
C GLU A 742 -46.04 22.71 0.11
N THR A 743 -46.02 22.09 1.21
CA THR A 743 -46.79 21.10 1.96
C THR A 743 -47.30 19.82 1.33
N THR A 744 -47.49 19.62 0.03
CA THR A 744 -47.87 18.33 -0.55
C THR A 744 -47.32 18.20 -1.96
N LEU A 745 -46.15 17.58 -2.07
CA LEU A 745 -45.51 17.29 -3.34
C LEU A 745 -46.33 16.26 -4.16
N ASP A 746 -46.40 16.44 -5.47
CA ASP A 746 -46.90 15.38 -6.36
C ASP A 746 -46.04 14.12 -6.30
N GLU A 747 -46.61 12.97 -6.67
CA GLU A 747 -45.98 11.67 -6.53
C GLU A 747 -44.66 11.58 -7.33
N ALA A 748 -44.58 12.15 -8.52
CA ALA A 748 -43.38 12.14 -9.36
C ALA A 748 -42.26 12.99 -8.78
N SER A 749 -42.59 14.19 -8.27
CA SER A 749 -41.65 15.09 -7.59
C SER A 749 -41.09 14.44 -6.32
N LEU A 750 -41.98 13.81 -5.53
CA LEU A 750 -41.59 13.08 -4.32
C LEU A 750 -40.68 11.89 -4.65
N ALA A 751 -40.99 11.13 -5.71
CA ALA A 751 -40.17 10.00 -6.15
C ALA A 751 -38.74 10.43 -6.56
N LEU A 752 -38.59 11.55 -7.28
CA LEU A 752 -37.28 12.08 -7.66
C LEU A 752 -36.51 12.55 -6.41
N ARG A 753 -37.13 13.23 -5.46
CA ARG A 753 -36.50 13.63 -4.19
C ARG A 753 -36.04 12.42 -3.38
N LYS A 754 -36.89 11.38 -3.23
CA LYS A 754 -36.51 10.11 -2.57
C LYS A 754 -35.28 9.47 -3.24
N ALA A 755 -35.22 9.42 -4.58
CA ALA A 755 -34.05 8.90 -5.32
C ALA A 755 -32.80 9.75 -5.06
N THR A 756 -32.94 11.07 -5.04
CA THR A 756 -31.85 12.03 -4.80
C THR A 756 -31.25 11.85 -3.40
N HIS A 757 -32.06 11.83 -2.36
CA HIS A 757 -31.56 11.75 -0.99
C HIS A 757 -31.02 10.34 -0.67
N ARG A 758 -31.56 9.27 -1.29
CA ARG A 758 -30.98 7.93 -1.20
C ARG A 758 -29.60 7.86 -1.84
N ALA A 759 -29.44 8.40 -3.05
CA ALA A 759 -28.15 8.47 -3.70
C ALA A 759 -27.14 9.25 -2.87
N LEU A 760 -27.52 10.42 -2.33
CA LEU A 760 -26.69 11.24 -1.45
C LEU A 760 -26.21 10.44 -0.23
N ALA A 761 -27.11 9.78 0.49
CA ALA A 761 -26.76 9.01 1.69
C ALA A 761 -25.87 7.82 1.36
N SER A 762 -26.14 7.11 0.25
CA SER A 762 -25.34 5.97 -0.18
C SER A 762 -23.94 6.38 -0.63
N VAL A 763 -23.81 7.48 -1.39
CA VAL A 763 -22.50 8.00 -1.82
C VAL A 763 -21.67 8.44 -0.63
N GLU A 764 -22.26 9.14 0.36
CA GLU A 764 -21.56 9.51 1.60
C GLU A 764 -21.02 8.27 2.32
N GLU A 765 -21.85 7.25 2.53
CA GLU A 765 -21.43 6.02 3.19
C GLU A 765 -20.34 5.27 2.41
N ASP A 766 -20.49 5.19 1.09
CA ASP A 766 -19.55 4.44 0.25
C ASP A 766 -18.20 5.18 0.07
N ILE A 767 -18.15 6.53 0.10
CA ILE A 767 -16.86 7.27 0.17
C ILE A 767 -16.14 6.97 1.49
N LEU A 768 -16.84 7.02 2.63
CA LEU A 768 -16.27 6.71 3.94
C LEU A 768 -15.72 5.28 4.02
N LYS A 769 -16.28 4.36 3.24
CA LYS A 769 -15.82 2.97 3.13
C LYS A 769 -14.90 2.71 1.94
N LEU A 770 -14.47 3.76 1.24
CA LEU A 770 -13.61 3.70 0.06
C LEU A 770 -14.16 2.80 -1.07
N ARG A 771 -15.49 2.75 -1.24
CA ARG A 771 -16.19 1.93 -2.24
C ARG A 771 -16.58 2.77 -3.46
N PHE A 772 -15.60 3.37 -4.10
CA PHE A 772 -15.83 4.37 -5.16
C PHE A 772 -16.63 3.85 -6.35
N ASN A 773 -16.46 2.60 -6.76
CA ASN A 773 -17.25 1.98 -7.82
C ASN A 773 -18.75 1.92 -7.49
N ARG A 774 -19.12 1.82 -6.22
CA ARG A 774 -20.51 1.89 -5.78
C ARG A 774 -21.03 3.33 -5.81
N CYS A 775 -20.22 4.31 -5.43
CA CYS A 775 -20.55 5.72 -5.60
C CYS A 775 -20.88 6.02 -7.07
N VAL A 776 -20.05 5.53 -7.99
CA VAL A 776 -20.26 5.66 -9.44
C VAL A 776 -21.62 5.07 -9.85
N ALA A 777 -21.97 3.88 -9.38
CA ALA A 777 -23.25 3.25 -9.67
C ALA A 777 -24.44 4.10 -9.17
N GLN A 778 -24.38 4.62 -7.94
CA GLN A 778 -25.43 5.50 -7.37
C GLN A 778 -25.57 6.82 -8.16
N ILE A 779 -24.45 7.39 -8.61
CA ILE A 779 -24.46 8.60 -9.45
C ILE A 779 -25.11 8.31 -10.82
N TYR A 780 -24.84 7.16 -11.43
CA TYR A 780 -25.53 6.73 -12.65
C TYR A 780 -27.03 6.58 -12.42
N GLU A 781 -27.46 5.95 -11.34
CA GLU A 781 -28.86 5.76 -10.98
C GLU A 781 -29.58 7.10 -10.79
N LEU A 782 -28.99 8.05 -10.06
CA LEU A 782 -29.55 9.38 -9.88
C LEU A 782 -29.63 10.15 -11.20
N SER A 783 -28.58 10.09 -12.03
CA SER A 783 -28.60 10.74 -13.35
C SER A 783 -29.67 10.16 -14.29
N ASN A 784 -29.94 8.86 -14.18
CA ASN A 784 -31.03 8.22 -14.93
C ASN A 784 -32.41 8.64 -14.40
N ALA A 785 -32.61 8.74 -13.10
CA ALA A 785 -33.85 9.21 -12.50
C ALA A 785 -34.16 10.67 -12.90
N LEU A 786 -33.13 11.53 -12.86
CA LEU A 786 -33.25 12.94 -13.30
C LEU A 786 -33.58 13.04 -14.80
N GLN A 787 -32.95 12.24 -15.65
CA GLN A 787 -33.25 12.18 -17.08
C GLN A 787 -34.70 11.66 -17.34
N ALA A 788 -35.16 10.70 -16.58
CA ALA A 788 -36.52 10.17 -16.71
C ALA A 788 -37.56 11.23 -16.37
N ALA A 789 -37.35 12.02 -15.29
CA ALA A 789 -38.20 13.12 -14.91
C ALA A 789 -38.25 14.20 -16.02
N LEU A 790 -37.13 14.58 -16.59
CA LEU A 790 -37.08 15.52 -17.74
C LEU A 790 -37.82 15.00 -18.99
N ASN A 791 -37.71 13.71 -19.29
CA ASN A 791 -38.39 13.09 -20.43
C ASN A 791 -39.92 13.08 -20.23
N GLY A 792 -40.38 12.92 -18.99
CA GLY A 792 -41.82 13.03 -18.66
C GLY A 792 -42.37 14.41 -18.96
N ILE A 793 -41.60 15.47 -18.71
CA ILE A 793 -42.00 16.86 -18.98
C ILE A 793 -42.07 17.16 -20.47
N ARG A 794 -41.12 16.68 -21.27
CA ARG A 794 -41.07 16.93 -22.74
C ARG A 794 -42.28 16.37 -23.47
N ASN A 795 -43.00 15.43 -22.92
CA ASN A 795 -44.15 14.77 -23.52
C ASN A 795 -45.47 15.28 -22.92
N GLY A 796 -45.47 16.34 -22.10
CA GLY A 796 -46.63 16.87 -21.40
C GLY A 796 -46.63 18.37 -21.24
N ASP A 797 -47.47 18.86 -20.30
CA ASP A 797 -47.53 20.26 -19.90
C ASP A 797 -46.24 20.74 -19.23
N PRO A 798 -46.06 22.12 -19.13
CA PRO A 798 -44.90 22.67 -18.42
C PRO A 798 -44.80 22.13 -16.98
N PRO A 799 -43.56 21.91 -16.44
CA PRO A 799 -43.38 21.29 -15.13
C PRO A 799 -44.08 22.08 -14.03
N SER A 800 -44.68 21.34 -13.08
CA SER A 800 -45.24 21.94 -11.85
C SER A 800 -44.14 22.67 -11.06
N ALA A 801 -44.54 23.57 -10.16
CA ALA A 801 -43.60 24.22 -9.23
C ALA A 801 -42.80 23.16 -8.41
N ASP A 802 -43.51 22.14 -7.94
CA ASP A 802 -42.92 21.01 -7.20
C ASP A 802 -41.87 20.25 -8.02
N MET A 803 -42.19 19.95 -9.27
CA MET A 803 -41.22 19.27 -10.17
C MET A 803 -40.03 20.17 -10.51
N ARG A 804 -40.21 21.47 -10.73
CA ARG A 804 -39.10 22.41 -10.89
C ARG A 804 -38.18 22.43 -9.67
N PHE A 805 -38.75 22.48 -8.49
CA PHE A 805 -38.01 22.42 -7.23
C PHE A 805 -37.23 21.09 -7.12
N ALA A 806 -37.89 19.94 -7.33
CA ALA A 806 -37.28 18.62 -7.25
C ALA A 806 -36.12 18.42 -8.27
N LEU A 807 -36.31 18.94 -9.50
CA LEU A 807 -35.23 18.91 -10.52
C LEU A 807 -34.03 19.75 -10.12
N ARG A 808 -34.27 20.96 -9.59
CA ARG A 808 -33.20 21.87 -9.15
C ARG A 808 -32.44 21.29 -7.97
N GLU A 809 -33.14 20.76 -6.96
CA GLU A 809 -32.54 20.04 -5.82
C GLU A 809 -31.72 18.85 -6.29
N ALA A 810 -32.28 17.99 -7.15
CA ALA A 810 -31.60 16.82 -7.66
C ALA A 810 -30.33 17.17 -8.46
N ALA A 811 -30.42 18.20 -9.33
CA ALA A 811 -29.26 18.66 -10.09
C ALA A 811 -28.15 19.23 -9.19
N SER A 812 -28.53 20.06 -8.22
CA SER A 812 -27.57 20.65 -7.27
C SER A 812 -26.86 19.57 -6.44
N ILE A 813 -27.61 18.61 -5.89
CA ILE A 813 -27.05 17.48 -5.13
C ILE A 813 -26.20 16.57 -6.03
N LEU A 814 -26.63 16.27 -7.26
CA LEU A 814 -25.89 15.47 -8.21
C LEU A 814 -24.51 16.08 -8.50
N VAL A 815 -24.45 17.41 -8.73
CA VAL A 815 -23.18 18.13 -8.95
C VAL A 815 -22.28 18.06 -7.71
N GLN A 816 -22.84 18.24 -6.50
CA GLN A 816 -22.06 18.18 -5.27
C GLN A 816 -21.50 16.79 -4.99
N ILE A 817 -22.26 15.70 -5.21
CA ILE A 817 -21.75 14.34 -4.98
C ILE A 817 -20.77 13.85 -6.06
N VAL A 818 -20.83 14.47 -7.24
CA VAL A 818 -19.87 14.22 -8.34
C VAL A 818 -18.57 15.01 -8.14
N ALA A 819 -18.61 16.17 -7.49
CA ALA A 819 -17.49 17.09 -7.35
C ALA A 819 -16.16 16.44 -6.84
N PRO A 820 -16.16 15.52 -5.86
CA PRO A 820 -14.93 14.85 -5.47
C PRO A 820 -14.31 14.00 -6.59
N MET A 821 -15.09 13.47 -7.51
CA MET A 821 -14.67 12.52 -8.56
C MET A 821 -14.35 13.22 -9.87
N MET A 822 -15.18 14.19 -10.29
CA MET A 822 -15.06 14.98 -11.51
C MET A 822 -15.12 16.48 -11.19
N PRO A 823 -14.08 17.03 -10.52
CA PRO A 823 -14.15 18.37 -9.93
C PRO A 823 -14.28 19.50 -10.96
N HIS A 824 -13.67 19.39 -12.12
CA HIS A 824 -13.73 20.47 -13.12
C HIS A 824 -15.11 20.55 -13.78
N LEU A 825 -15.67 19.40 -14.16
CA LEU A 825 -17.02 19.32 -14.67
C LEU A 825 -18.04 19.83 -13.65
N ALA A 826 -17.85 19.46 -12.37
CA ALA A 826 -18.72 19.90 -11.30
C ALA A 826 -18.72 21.43 -11.13
N GLU A 827 -17.57 22.10 -11.19
CA GLU A 827 -17.49 23.57 -11.15
C GLU A 827 -18.21 24.23 -12.34
N GLU A 828 -18.05 23.72 -13.56
CA GLU A 828 -18.77 24.22 -14.72
C GLU A 828 -20.30 24.02 -14.56
N CYS A 829 -20.72 22.84 -14.13
CA CYS A 829 -22.13 22.55 -13.89
C CYS A 829 -22.71 23.44 -12.77
N TRP A 830 -21.94 23.68 -11.71
CA TRP A 830 -22.33 24.53 -10.58
C TRP A 830 -22.56 25.96 -11.02
N LYS A 831 -21.68 26.48 -11.87
CA LYS A 831 -21.82 27.80 -12.48
C LYS A 831 -23.04 27.88 -13.40
N VAL A 832 -23.29 26.87 -14.23
CA VAL A 832 -24.46 26.81 -15.11
C VAL A 832 -25.77 26.77 -14.31
N LEU A 833 -25.78 26.12 -13.15
CA LEU A 833 -26.91 26.18 -12.22
C LEU A 833 -27.13 27.57 -11.57
N GLY A 834 -26.28 28.57 -11.87
CA GLY A 834 -26.44 29.95 -11.39
C GLY A 834 -25.82 30.23 -10.03
N PHE A 835 -25.02 29.35 -9.47
CA PHE A 835 -24.30 29.58 -8.21
C PHE A 835 -23.07 30.45 -8.43
N GLU A 836 -22.87 31.45 -7.56
CA GLU A 836 -21.70 32.35 -7.61
C GLU A 836 -20.49 31.80 -6.84
N THR A 837 -20.72 30.85 -5.92
CA THR A 837 -19.67 30.18 -5.15
C THR A 837 -19.02 29.06 -5.96
N LEU A 838 -17.83 28.59 -5.54
CA LEU A 838 -17.27 27.36 -6.08
C LEU A 838 -17.89 26.14 -5.38
N VAL A 839 -18.11 25.05 -6.14
CA VAL A 839 -18.57 23.80 -5.53
C VAL A 839 -17.54 23.25 -4.54
N ALA A 840 -16.23 23.49 -4.79
CA ALA A 840 -15.15 23.12 -3.90
C ALA A 840 -15.18 23.83 -2.52
N GLU A 841 -15.91 24.95 -2.39
CA GLU A 841 -16.11 25.71 -1.15
C GLU A 841 -17.42 25.39 -0.45
N THR A 842 -18.29 24.57 -1.06
CA THR A 842 -19.61 24.22 -0.48
C THR A 842 -19.49 23.11 0.56
N HIS A 843 -20.39 23.15 1.52
CA HIS A 843 -20.57 22.05 2.46
C HIS A 843 -21.25 20.85 1.79
N TRP A 844 -20.88 19.65 2.23
CA TRP A 844 -21.55 18.42 1.82
C TRP A 844 -23.05 18.50 2.18
N PRO A 845 -23.95 18.22 1.24
CA PRO A 845 -25.37 18.31 1.50
C PRO A 845 -25.83 17.30 2.55
N LYS A 846 -26.93 17.60 3.26
CA LYS A 846 -27.49 16.72 4.27
C LYS A 846 -28.67 15.95 3.69
N ALA A 847 -28.64 14.62 3.81
CA ALA A 847 -29.76 13.80 3.41
C ALA A 847 -30.97 14.04 4.35
N ASP A 848 -32.16 14.29 3.76
CA ASP A 848 -33.41 14.31 4.50
C ASP A 848 -33.78 12.89 4.88
N LYS A 849 -33.75 12.61 6.19
CA LYS A 849 -34.06 11.28 6.73
C LYS A 849 -35.46 10.80 6.45
N SER A 850 -36.42 11.72 6.30
CA SER A 850 -37.83 11.38 6.01
C SER A 850 -37.98 10.79 4.60
N LEU A 851 -37.11 11.20 3.68
CA LEU A 851 -37.07 10.70 2.29
C LEU A 851 -36.27 9.39 2.13
N LEU A 852 -35.57 8.96 3.17
CA LEU A 852 -34.84 7.70 3.18
C LEU A 852 -35.70 6.50 3.59
N VAL A 853 -36.90 6.76 4.11
CA VAL A 853 -37.80 5.67 4.50
C VAL A 853 -38.38 5.03 3.25
N GLU A 854 -38.12 3.75 3.11
CA GLU A 854 -38.74 2.95 2.05
C GLU A 854 -40.19 2.65 2.43
N ASP A 855 -41.12 3.04 1.57
CA ASP A 855 -42.52 2.71 1.73
C ASP A 855 -42.83 1.24 1.46
N VAL A 856 -41.89 0.55 0.77
CA VAL A 856 -41.99 -0.84 0.43
C VAL A 856 -40.74 -1.61 0.85
N ILE A 857 -40.88 -2.90 1.11
CA ILE A 857 -39.76 -3.80 1.40
C ILE A 857 -39.85 -5.04 0.50
N THR A 858 -38.71 -5.44 -0.02
CA THR A 858 -38.61 -6.70 -0.79
C THR A 858 -38.15 -7.82 0.11
N LEU A 859 -39.01 -8.84 0.28
CA LEU A 859 -38.74 -9.99 1.14
C LEU A 859 -38.42 -11.22 0.27
N PRO A 860 -37.34 -11.94 0.55
CA PRO A 860 -37.08 -13.21 -0.09
C PRO A 860 -38.13 -14.23 0.35
N VAL A 861 -38.70 -14.94 -0.64
CA VAL A 861 -39.73 -15.96 -0.43
C VAL A 861 -39.14 -17.37 -0.64
N GLN A 862 -39.22 -18.16 0.40
CA GLN A 862 -38.85 -19.57 0.37
C GLN A 862 -40.08 -20.48 0.28
N VAL A 863 -39.91 -21.63 -0.37
CA VAL A 863 -40.84 -22.72 -0.32
C VAL A 863 -40.07 -23.94 0.19
N ASN A 864 -40.51 -24.49 1.33
CA ASN A 864 -39.85 -25.60 2.03
C ASN A 864 -38.32 -25.31 2.24
N GLY A 865 -37.97 -24.09 2.66
CA GLY A 865 -36.61 -23.67 2.96
C GLY A 865 -35.72 -23.30 1.76
N LYS A 866 -36.22 -23.39 0.52
CA LYS A 866 -35.49 -23.01 -0.70
C LYS A 866 -36.05 -21.71 -1.28
N LYS A 867 -35.20 -20.68 -1.51
CA LYS A 867 -35.61 -19.40 -2.15
C LYS A 867 -36.21 -19.69 -3.53
N ARG A 868 -37.42 -19.14 -3.81
CA ARG A 868 -38.14 -19.32 -5.06
C ARG A 868 -38.53 -18.01 -5.74
N ALA A 869 -38.73 -16.94 -4.94
CA ALA A 869 -39.11 -15.63 -5.44
C ALA A 869 -38.66 -14.53 -4.47
N ASP A 870 -38.87 -13.31 -4.88
CA ASP A 870 -38.88 -12.13 -4.02
C ASP A 870 -40.27 -11.50 -4.13
N VAL A 871 -40.82 -10.96 -3.02
CA VAL A 871 -42.05 -10.22 -2.97
C VAL A 871 -41.81 -8.82 -2.45
N THR A 872 -42.34 -7.81 -3.14
CA THR A 872 -42.28 -6.43 -2.71
C THR A 872 -43.65 -6.08 -2.11
N VAL A 873 -43.65 -5.67 -0.85
CA VAL A 873 -44.85 -5.29 -0.08
C VAL A 873 -44.61 -3.96 0.63
N PRO A 874 -45.71 -3.19 0.99
CA PRO A 874 -45.53 -2.05 1.87
C PRO A 874 -44.81 -2.41 3.15
N ARG A 875 -43.96 -1.53 3.64
CA ARG A 875 -43.11 -1.81 4.84
C ARG A 875 -43.91 -2.02 6.11
N ASP A 876 -45.08 -1.36 6.17
CA ASP A 876 -46.07 -1.46 7.24
C ASP A 876 -47.17 -2.53 6.98
N ALA A 877 -47.01 -3.30 5.90
CA ALA A 877 -47.92 -4.38 5.59
C ALA A 877 -47.99 -5.37 6.74
N ASP A 878 -49.18 -5.72 7.15
CA ASP A 878 -49.43 -6.75 8.15
C ASP A 878 -49.08 -8.14 7.58
N ASN A 879 -48.95 -9.11 8.46
CA ASN A 879 -48.59 -10.49 8.04
C ASN A 879 -49.62 -11.09 7.06
N ALA A 880 -50.89 -10.71 7.14
CA ALA A 880 -51.95 -11.20 6.28
C ALA A 880 -51.81 -10.66 4.84
N ALA A 881 -51.48 -9.37 4.70
CA ALA A 881 -51.21 -8.75 3.41
C ALA A 881 -49.94 -9.31 2.76
N VAL A 882 -48.85 -9.53 3.55
CA VAL A 882 -47.65 -10.18 3.09
C VAL A 882 -47.91 -11.62 2.63
N GLU A 883 -48.67 -12.39 3.39
CA GLU A 883 -49.05 -13.75 3.06
C GLU A 883 -49.86 -13.81 1.76
N ALA A 884 -50.85 -12.94 1.59
CA ALA A 884 -51.66 -12.84 0.39
C ALA A 884 -50.82 -12.51 -0.85
N ALA A 885 -49.87 -11.55 -0.74
CA ALA A 885 -48.98 -11.17 -1.81
C ALA A 885 -48.04 -12.32 -2.20
N VAL A 886 -47.51 -13.06 -1.23
CA VAL A 886 -46.63 -14.21 -1.44
C VAL A 886 -47.35 -15.38 -2.14
N LEU A 887 -48.56 -15.68 -1.73
CA LEU A 887 -49.36 -16.77 -2.30
C LEU A 887 -49.85 -16.47 -3.71
N ALA A 888 -49.94 -15.22 -4.08
CA ALA A 888 -50.27 -14.76 -5.44
C ALA A 888 -49.10 -14.91 -6.42
N LEU A 889 -47.84 -15.10 -5.96
CA LEU A 889 -46.68 -15.24 -6.82
C LEU A 889 -46.75 -16.57 -7.62
N GLU A 890 -46.68 -16.49 -8.93
CA GLU A 890 -46.63 -17.65 -9.83
C GLU A 890 -45.51 -18.66 -9.49
N ALA A 891 -44.30 -18.09 -9.07
CA ALA A 891 -43.17 -18.89 -8.67
C ALA A 891 -43.44 -19.75 -7.41
N VAL A 892 -44.23 -19.19 -6.47
CA VAL A 892 -44.66 -19.91 -5.26
C VAL A 892 -45.68 -20.96 -5.62
N GLN A 893 -46.67 -20.62 -6.44
CA GLN A 893 -47.73 -21.56 -6.89
C GLN A 893 -47.13 -22.74 -7.66
N ARG A 894 -46.16 -22.47 -8.54
CA ARG A 894 -45.41 -23.54 -9.24
C ARG A 894 -44.58 -24.40 -8.30
N ALA A 895 -43.94 -23.80 -7.30
CA ALA A 895 -43.05 -24.51 -6.37
C ALA A 895 -43.81 -25.36 -5.35
N THR A 896 -45.07 -25.06 -5.08
CA THR A 896 -45.96 -25.88 -4.23
C THR A 896 -46.53 -27.10 -4.95
N GLU A 897 -46.52 -27.13 -6.31
CA GLU A 897 -46.96 -28.26 -7.13
C GLU A 897 -48.39 -28.74 -6.78
N GLY A 898 -49.29 -27.83 -6.39
CA GLY A 898 -50.66 -28.17 -5.99
C GLY A 898 -50.80 -28.83 -4.60
N ARG A 899 -49.71 -28.93 -3.83
CA ARG A 899 -49.74 -29.42 -2.46
C ARG A 899 -50.46 -28.43 -1.54
N PRO A 900 -51.23 -28.89 -0.55
CA PRO A 900 -51.88 -27.99 0.40
C PRO A 900 -50.82 -27.24 1.24
N ILE A 901 -50.95 -25.92 1.30
CA ILE A 901 -50.11 -25.07 2.13
C ILE A 901 -50.46 -25.33 3.59
N ARG A 902 -49.46 -25.77 4.37
CA ARG A 902 -49.64 -26.08 5.79
C ARG A 902 -49.48 -24.84 6.66
N LYS A 903 -48.52 -23.94 6.28
CA LYS A 903 -48.23 -22.74 7.04
C LYS A 903 -47.44 -21.76 6.19
N VAL A 904 -47.68 -20.44 6.33
CA VAL A 904 -46.80 -19.38 5.89
C VAL A 904 -46.16 -18.76 7.11
N ILE A 905 -44.85 -18.71 7.15
CA ILE A 905 -44.07 -18.12 8.24
C ILE A 905 -43.52 -16.80 7.73
N VAL A 906 -44.08 -15.70 8.20
CA VAL A 906 -43.61 -14.35 7.91
C VAL A 906 -42.68 -13.94 9.05
N VAL A 907 -41.41 -13.73 8.74
CA VAL A 907 -40.47 -13.04 9.65
C VAL A 907 -40.45 -11.58 9.21
N PRO A 908 -41.04 -10.67 10.00
CA PRO A 908 -41.20 -9.30 9.60
C PRO A 908 -39.91 -8.66 9.12
N GLN A 909 -39.97 -7.98 8.00
CA GLN A 909 -38.84 -7.25 7.36
C GLN A 909 -37.61 -8.12 7.01
N ARG A 910 -37.73 -9.45 6.98
CA ARG A 910 -36.57 -10.32 6.77
C ARG A 910 -36.78 -11.40 5.69
N ILE A 911 -37.81 -12.22 5.83
CA ILE A 911 -38.04 -13.38 4.96
C ILE A 911 -39.43 -13.95 5.13
N VAL A 912 -39.96 -14.57 4.06
CA VAL A 912 -41.18 -15.39 4.15
C VAL A 912 -40.89 -16.83 3.74
N ASN A 913 -41.36 -17.79 4.51
CA ASN A 913 -41.24 -19.22 4.16
C ASN A 913 -42.60 -19.87 4.08
N VAL A 914 -42.96 -20.41 2.91
CA VAL A 914 -44.15 -21.17 2.64
C VAL A 914 -43.82 -22.65 2.86
N VAL A 915 -44.58 -23.31 3.75
CA VAL A 915 -44.46 -24.73 4.02
C VAL A 915 -45.65 -25.44 3.35
N ALA A 916 -45.39 -26.24 2.34
CA ALA A 916 -46.36 -26.96 1.57
C ALA A 916 -46.10 -28.49 1.59
#